data_f8c14f5dc9bc814b67ddcc9ca7feccf9
#
_entry.id   f8c14f5dc9bc814b67ddcc9ca7feccf9
#
_cell.length_a   1.000
_cell.length_b   1.000
_cell.length_c   1.000
_cell.angle_alpha   90.00
_cell.angle_beta   90.00
_cell.angle_gamma   90.00
#
_symmetry.space_group_name_H-M   'P 1'
#
loop_
_entity.id
_entity.type
_entity.pdbx_description
1 polymer ?
#
loop_
_entity_poly.entity_id
_entity_poly.type
_entity_poly.pdbx_seq_one_letter_code
_entity_poly.pdbx_strand_id
1 'polypeptide(L)'
;MTKHVYLFGKGINEGSASQVDILGGKGANLAEMSSLNIPVPPGFTITTPVCNSFLKQKSLDRGIKKSIEKSLKTVENIMSKGFGNIKNPLLLSVRSGAKISMPGMMETVLNIGLTSKTIPALIEQTQNPRFVYDSYRRLIMMYSDVVMEKAEQKNNIQIREKLENILATYKRKHVIANDYELTAQDLQYLIKKFKSEIKKYFKIEFPDSCKEQLWGAIEAVFKSWNGKRAVQYRNIENIPHDWGTAVNVQTMVFGNLGKTSATGVAFTRNPSNGNNNIYGEWLKNAQGEDVVAGIRTPNPINESSKTNRTKNSETLQKKWPNIYKKLFKIKNKLEKHYKDMQDVEFTIESGTLWMLQTRKGKRTGEAAIKIGVEMNDEKLITQQELIDRIISKNIDEIMHPKVDPELEKINNPIESGLPASPGGACGQIVFTASDAEEWHKKNKKVLLVRHETSPEDVQGMHVSQGIITAKGGMTSHAALVARGWGKACIVGCSNLNIDLKRKTVTINKVTYKEGAWFTINSTEGFIYDQKLNLVKSNFFKNKKFLKLMSLTNKFKRLKIRANADNPKDAALSKKLGSQGIGLCRTEHMFFDKKRIRSVQKMILSNSNADRKNAIMELLPYQKNDFYKMLKAISPNPVTIRLLDPPLHEFLPSQKNIKLINSLAKNMNISSKEITNRIIDLFEINPMLGHRGCRLAVSFPEITEMQVEAIFTACAKLINEDISSSPEIMIPLVSTVGEFENQKLAVETIAKKLNKKFQIKLKYKLGTMIELPRACLIADKIAEKADFISFGTNDLTQTTFGFSRDDIGSFIQDYFDNNILKEDPFKTIDQQGVGQLVKMAVKKAKKSKPKIKIG
;
A
#
# COMPACT_ATOMS: atom_id res chain seq x y z
N MET A 1 -37.02 1.11 22.36
CA MET A 1 -36.73 2.21 21.39
C MET A 1 -35.25 2.32 21.16
N THR A 2 -34.82 2.34 19.94
CA THR A 2 -33.41 2.51 19.58
C THR A 2 -32.94 3.91 19.95
N LYS A 3 -31.84 4.00 20.70
CA LYS A 3 -31.26 5.28 21.10
C LYS A 3 -30.60 5.95 19.91
N HIS A 4 -30.90 7.25 19.67
CA HIS A 4 -30.44 8.00 18.50
C HIS A 4 -29.40 9.08 18.82
N VAL A 5 -29.29 9.46 20.10
CA VAL A 5 -28.36 10.50 20.58
C VAL A 5 -27.63 9.98 21.81
N TYR A 6 -26.30 10.11 21.81
CA TYR A 6 -25.41 9.59 22.86
C TYR A 6 -24.56 10.72 23.44
N LEU A 7 -24.67 10.98 24.72
CA LEU A 7 -23.90 11.97 25.46
C LEU A 7 -22.48 11.48 25.75
N PHE A 8 -21.52 12.41 25.76
CA PHE A 8 -20.13 12.16 26.15
C PHE A 8 -19.52 13.41 26.84
N GLY A 9 -18.42 13.20 27.58
CA GLY A 9 -17.61 14.26 28.22
C GLY A 9 -17.93 14.43 29.70
N LYS A 10 -16.98 14.98 30.45
CA LYS A 10 -17.03 15.39 31.90
C LYS A 10 -18.01 14.60 32.74
N GLY A 11 -17.73 13.32 33.00
CA GLY A 11 -18.54 12.49 33.91
C GLY A 11 -19.77 11.82 33.25
N ILE A 12 -20.05 12.05 31.99
CA ILE A 12 -21.14 11.39 31.26
C ILE A 12 -20.54 10.60 30.09
N ASN A 13 -20.93 9.32 30.00
CA ASN A 13 -20.65 8.49 28.88
C ASN A 13 -21.81 7.52 28.59
N GLU A 14 -22.37 7.61 27.41
CA GLU A 14 -23.48 6.76 26.99
C GLU A 14 -23.12 5.83 25.83
N GLY A 15 -21.91 5.94 25.28
CA GLY A 15 -21.40 5.14 24.19
C GLY A 15 -20.10 4.42 24.49
N SER A 16 -19.59 3.64 23.54
CA SER A 16 -18.33 2.89 23.66
C SER A 16 -17.60 2.77 22.31
N ALA A 17 -16.31 2.43 22.35
CA ALA A 17 -15.50 2.17 21.16
C ALA A 17 -16.04 1.03 20.26
N SER A 18 -16.78 0.08 20.84
CA SER A 18 -17.41 -1.01 20.08
C SER A 18 -18.55 -0.57 19.17
N GLN A 19 -19.12 0.61 19.40
CA GLN A 19 -20.27 1.15 18.68
C GLN A 19 -19.89 2.03 17.48
N VAL A 20 -18.75 1.75 16.84
CA VAL A 20 -18.28 2.52 15.67
C VAL A 20 -19.32 2.53 14.54
N ASP A 21 -20.10 1.46 14.38
CA ASP A 21 -21.09 1.35 13.33
C ASP A 21 -22.21 2.42 13.44
N ILE A 22 -22.56 2.80 14.65
CA ILE A 22 -23.65 3.77 14.91
C ILE A 22 -23.14 5.15 15.33
N LEU A 23 -22.02 5.23 16.05
CA LEU A 23 -21.46 6.50 16.51
C LEU A 23 -20.39 7.09 15.56
N GLY A 24 -19.98 6.30 14.55
CA GLY A 24 -18.82 6.63 13.74
C GLY A 24 -17.52 6.59 14.55
N GLY A 25 -16.39 6.60 13.87
CA GLY A 25 -15.08 6.52 14.55
C GLY A 25 -14.83 7.68 15.51
N LYS A 26 -15.25 8.90 15.16
CA LYS A 26 -15.06 10.08 16.04
C LYS A 26 -15.94 10.02 17.28
N GLY A 27 -17.23 9.76 17.15
CA GLY A 27 -18.18 9.68 18.27
C GLY A 27 -17.86 8.55 19.22
N ALA A 28 -17.54 7.36 18.71
CA ALA A 28 -17.12 6.21 19.49
C ALA A 28 -15.86 6.51 20.33
N ASN A 29 -14.85 7.15 19.73
CA ASN A 29 -13.63 7.51 20.45
C ASN A 29 -13.81 8.65 21.46
N LEU A 30 -14.69 9.62 21.19
CA LEU A 30 -15.04 10.65 22.18
C LEU A 30 -15.75 10.04 23.40
N ALA A 31 -16.69 9.13 23.19
CA ALA A 31 -17.34 8.38 24.25
C ALA A 31 -16.32 7.54 25.04
N GLU A 32 -15.43 6.83 24.34
CA GLU A 32 -14.41 6.00 24.97
C GLU A 32 -13.41 6.81 25.81
N MET A 33 -12.93 7.93 25.29
CA MET A 33 -12.07 8.83 26.09
C MET A 33 -12.80 9.35 27.33
N SER A 34 -14.10 9.61 27.24
CA SER A 34 -14.92 10.04 28.36
C SER A 34 -15.04 8.95 29.42
N SER A 35 -15.23 7.68 29.01
CA SER A 35 -15.25 6.53 29.94
C SER A 35 -13.92 6.34 30.67
N LEU A 36 -12.84 6.71 30.02
CA LEU A 36 -11.50 6.71 30.62
C LEU A 36 -11.22 7.92 31.52
N ASN A 37 -12.20 8.77 31.82
CA ASN A 37 -11.99 10.03 32.54
C ASN A 37 -10.86 10.90 31.95
N ILE A 38 -10.76 10.94 30.62
CA ILE A 38 -9.92 11.87 29.89
C ILE A 38 -10.71 13.16 29.69
N PRO A 39 -10.09 14.35 29.82
CA PRO A 39 -10.82 15.61 29.74
C PRO A 39 -11.27 15.88 28.28
N VAL A 40 -12.50 15.50 27.96
CA VAL A 40 -13.16 15.70 26.68
C VAL A 40 -14.20 16.80 26.86
N PRO A 41 -14.24 17.83 25.99
CA PRO A 41 -15.32 18.81 26.00
C PRO A 41 -16.68 18.12 25.85
N PRO A 42 -17.67 18.40 26.71
CA PRO A 42 -18.97 17.75 26.66
C PRO A 42 -19.67 17.94 25.31
N GLY A 43 -20.47 16.96 24.94
CA GLY A 43 -21.21 16.95 23.70
C GLY A 43 -22.10 15.73 23.56
N PHE A 44 -22.62 15.55 22.36
CA PHE A 44 -23.41 14.37 22.01
C PHE A 44 -23.18 13.98 20.56
N THR A 45 -23.35 12.69 20.28
CA THR A 45 -23.29 12.11 18.94
C THR A 45 -24.68 11.72 18.46
N ILE A 46 -25.10 12.20 17.30
CA ILE A 46 -26.29 11.78 16.57
C ILE A 46 -25.85 10.64 15.65
N THR A 47 -26.56 9.50 15.70
CA THR A 47 -26.11 8.23 15.11
C THR A 47 -26.23 8.17 13.58
N THR A 48 -25.49 7.25 12.95
CA THR A 48 -25.51 6.99 11.50
C THR A 48 -26.91 6.57 10.97
N PRO A 49 -27.75 5.79 11.68
CA PRO A 49 -29.11 5.52 11.24
C PRO A 49 -29.96 6.79 11.08
N VAL A 50 -29.75 7.81 11.92
CA VAL A 50 -30.44 9.10 11.78
C VAL A 50 -30.02 9.81 10.48
N CYS A 51 -28.75 9.76 10.11
CA CYS A 51 -28.26 10.26 8.81
C CYS A 51 -29.00 9.56 7.66
N ASN A 52 -29.03 8.24 7.67
CA ASN A 52 -29.67 7.46 6.61
C ASN A 52 -31.18 7.76 6.51
N SER A 53 -31.88 7.92 7.64
CA SER A 53 -33.27 8.34 7.67
C SER A 53 -33.44 9.76 7.10
N PHE A 54 -32.61 10.71 7.53
CA PHE A 54 -32.61 12.09 7.06
C PHE A 54 -32.36 12.18 5.53
N LEU A 55 -31.39 11.44 5.01
CA LEU A 55 -31.07 11.46 3.58
C LEU A 55 -32.20 10.92 2.71
N LYS A 56 -33.02 9.98 3.24
CA LYS A 56 -34.25 9.46 2.59
C LYS A 56 -35.41 10.43 2.69
N GLN A 57 -35.69 10.96 3.89
CA GLN A 57 -36.87 11.75 4.19
C GLN A 57 -36.70 13.26 3.99
N LYS A 58 -35.42 13.72 3.84
CA LYS A 58 -35.03 15.15 3.76
C LYS A 58 -35.48 15.99 4.97
N SER A 59 -35.82 15.38 6.06
CA SER A 59 -36.21 16.02 7.32
C SER A 59 -35.87 15.17 8.53
N LEU A 60 -35.64 15.81 9.67
CA LEU A 60 -35.44 15.15 10.96
C LEU A 60 -36.78 14.92 11.65
N ASP A 61 -37.01 13.70 12.14
CA ASP A 61 -38.16 13.34 12.93
C ASP A 61 -38.31 14.20 14.19
N ARG A 62 -39.56 14.49 14.60
CA ARG A 62 -39.82 15.31 15.82
C ARG A 62 -39.26 14.69 17.09
N GLY A 63 -39.29 13.35 17.22
CA GLY A 63 -38.76 12.63 18.36
C GLY A 63 -37.23 12.77 18.46
N ILE A 64 -36.54 12.73 17.31
CA ILE A 64 -35.10 12.94 17.23
C ILE A 64 -34.75 14.39 17.59
N LYS A 65 -35.50 15.37 17.07
CA LYS A 65 -35.28 16.80 17.42
C LYS A 65 -35.41 17.02 18.94
N LYS A 66 -36.46 16.47 19.59
CA LYS A 66 -36.64 16.51 21.04
C LYS A 66 -35.46 15.88 21.79
N SER A 67 -34.94 14.73 21.31
CA SER A 67 -33.80 14.05 21.90
C SER A 67 -32.51 14.90 21.81
N ILE A 68 -32.30 15.57 20.69
CA ILE A 68 -31.17 16.51 20.49
C ILE A 68 -31.29 17.70 21.44
N GLU A 69 -32.46 18.32 21.55
CA GLU A 69 -32.71 19.45 22.47
C GLU A 69 -32.52 19.04 23.94
N LYS A 70 -32.97 17.85 24.34
CA LYS A 70 -32.73 17.29 25.69
C LYS A 70 -31.23 17.12 25.95
N SER A 71 -30.49 16.55 25.00
CA SER A 71 -29.04 16.34 25.12
C SER A 71 -28.30 17.68 25.18
N LEU A 72 -28.72 18.67 24.38
CA LEU A 72 -28.17 20.03 24.42
C LEU A 72 -28.35 20.65 25.80
N LYS A 73 -29.56 20.51 26.41
CA LYS A 73 -29.82 21.01 27.75
C LYS A 73 -28.93 20.34 28.80
N THR A 74 -28.64 19.07 28.65
CA THR A 74 -27.70 18.37 29.54
C THR A 74 -26.27 18.96 29.40
N VAL A 75 -25.81 19.22 28.16
CA VAL A 75 -24.50 19.84 27.92
C VAL A 75 -24.44 21.25 28.51
N GLU A 76 -25.51 22.06 28.35
CA GLU A 76 -25.63 23.38 28.98
C GLU A 76 -25.42 23.31 30.50
N ASN A 77 -26.10 22.37 31.17
CA ASN A 77 -25.99 22.17 32.63
C ASN A 77 -24.55 21.79 33.03
N ILE A 78 -23.91 20.85 32.31
CA ILE A 78 -22.54 20.43 32.61
C ILE A 78 -21.55 21.58 32.48
N MET A 79 -21.76 22.44 31.45
CA MET A 79 -20.91 23.58 31.17
C MET A 79 -21.26 24.82 31.96
N SER A 80 -22.42 24.83 32.63
CA SER A 80 -22.99 26.03 33.29
C SER A 80 -23.09 27.23 32.33
N LYS A 81 -23.40 26.97 31.06
CA LYS A 81 -23.53 27.92 29.95
C LYS A 81 -24.80 27.63 29.18
N GLY A 82 -25.42 28.60 28.55
CA GLY A 82 -26.64 28.43 27.78
C GLY A 82 -26.45 28.66 26.27
N PHE A 83 -26.96 27.78 25.44
CA PHE A 83 -26.94 27.96 23.99
C PHE A 83 -27.90 29.05 23.56
N GLY A 84 -27.35 30.16 23.06
CA GLY A 84 -28.12 31.40 22.79
C GLY A 84 -28.42 32.26 24.02
N ASN A 85 -27.84 31.93 25.20
CA ASN A 85 -27.92 32.77 26.35
C ASN A 85 -27.12 34.07 26.13
N ILE A 86 -27.77 35.22 26.39
CA ILE A 86 -27.14 36.54 26.14
C ILE A 86 -26.17 37.00 27.21
N LYS A 87 -26.15 36.31 28.39
CA LYS A 87 -25.23 36.61 29.50
C LYS A 87 -24.07 35.60 29.59
N ASN A 88 -24.31 34.34 29.33
CA ASN A 88 -23.31 33.27 29.42
C ASN A 88 -23.47 32.27 28.26
N PRO A 89 -23.07 32.64 27.04
CA PRO A 89 -23.32 31.86 25.84
C PRO A 89 -22.46 30.62 25.77
N LEU A 90 -23.08 29.50 25.36
CA LEU A 90 -22.42 28.26 24.97
C LEU A 90 -22.18 28.29 23.46
N LEU A 91 -20.97 27.98 23.01
CA LEU A 91 -20.63 27.78 21.60
C LEU A 91 -20.40 26.32 21.30
N LEU A 92 -20.80 25.89 20.11
CA LEU A 92 -20.73 24.49 19.68
C LEU A 92 -19.95 24.32 18.38
N SER A 93 -19.39 23.14 18.19
CA SER A 93 -18.92 22.63 16.91
C SER A 93 -19.82 21.49 16.43
N VAL A 94 -20.07 21.40 15.12
CA VAL A 94 -20.80 20.30 14.50
C VAL A 94 -19.88 19.63 13.50
N ARG A 95 -19.56 18.36 13.76
CA ARG A 95 -18.52 17.62 13.04
C ARG A 95 -19.04 16.30 12.52
N SER A 96 -18.65 15.92 11.32
CA SER A 96 -18.91 14.56 10.77
C SER A 96 -18.13 13.49 11.53
N GLY A 97 -18.69 12.28 11.57
CA GLY A 97 -18.08 11.11 12.20
C GLY A 97 -18.43 9.83 11.43
N ALA A 98 -17.81 9.59 10.27
CA ALA A 98 -17.99 8.34 9.54
C ALA A 98 -17.30 7.17 10.27
N LYS A 99 -17.73 5.93 9.97
CA LYS A 99 -17.16 4.69 10.49
C LYS A 99 -15.65 4.59 10.20
N ILE A 100 -15.25 4.98 9.00
CA ILE A 100 -13.84 5.07 8.57
C ILE A 100 -13.47 6.54 8.43
N SER A 101 -12.24 6.89 8.81
CA SER A 101 -11.72 8.25 8.65
C SER A 101 -11.59 8.62 7.17
N MET A 102 -12.28 9.68 6.76
CA MET A 102 -12.27 10.24 5.40
C MET A 102 -11.75 11.69 5.46
N PRO A 103 -10.42 11.92 5.55
CA PRO A 103 -9.83 13.24 5.81
C PRO A 103 -10.19 14.25 4.72
N GLY A 104 -10.74 15.40 5.10
CA GLY A 104 -11.10 16.48 4.17
C GLY A 104 -12.29 16.21 3.23
N MET A 105 -12.93 15.03 3.34
CA MET A 105 -14.03 14.65 2.44
C MET A 105 -15.40 15.11 2.91
N MET A 106 -15.56 15.29 4.22
CA MET A 106 -16.84 15.70 4.84
C MET A 106 -16.70 16.98 5.64
N GLU A 107 -17.82 17.63 5.85
CA GLU A 107 -17.85 18.99 6.36
C GLU A 107 -17.84 19.07 7.91
N THR A 108 -17.41 20.23 8.39
CA THR A 108 -17.40 20.64 9.81
C THR A 108 -17.85 22.08 9.88
N VAL A 109 -18.60 22.45 10.92
CA VAL A 109 -18.98 23.83 11.22
C VAL A 109 -18.60 24.15 12.67
N LEU A 110 -17.80 25.20 12.85
CA LEU A 110 -17.30 25.65 14.15
C LEU A 110 -17.99 26.94 14.58
N ASN A 111 -17.90 27.26 15.87
CA ASN A 111 -18.38 28.52 16.46
C ASN A 111 -19.90 28.74 16.34
N ILE A 112 -20.68 27.68 16.25
CA ILE A 112 -22.15 27.72 16.22
C ILE A 112 -22.65 28.33 17.53
N GLY A 113 -23.56 29.30 17.44
CA GLY A 113 -24.07 30.06 18.56
C GLY A 113 -23.53 31.51 18.67
N LEU A 114 -22.61 31.89 17.78
CA LEU A 114 -22.21 33.31 17.62
C LEU A 114 -23.28 34.04 16.81
N THR A 115 -23.88 35.03 17.47
CA THR A 115 -24.93 35.91 16.89
C THR A 115 -24.68 37.36 17.35
N SER A 116 -25.41 38.31 16.78
CA SER A 116 -25.35 39.72 17.21
C SER A 116 -25.68 39.87 18.70
N LYS A 117 -26.52 38.98 19.24
CA LYS A 117 -26.97 38.98 20.65
C LYS A 117 -25.98 38.34 21.62
N THR A 118 -25.18 37.35 21.20
CA THR A 118 -24.26 36.65 22.07
C THR A 118 -22.83 37.24 22.07
N ILE A 119 -22.45 37.96 21.03
CA ILE A 119 -21.14 38.61 20.89
C ILE A 119 -20.81 39.56 22.05
N PRO A 120 -21.71 40.45 22.52
CA PRO A 120 -21.37 41.36 23.62
C PRO A 120 -20.96 40.65 24.90
N ALA A 121 -21.70 39.64 25.31
CA ALA A 121 -21.36 38.84 26.50
C ALA A 121 -20.04 38.08 26.36
N LEU A 122 -19.73 37.55 25.19
CA LEU A 122 -18.44 36.89 24.93
C LEU A 122 -17.27 37.88 24.99
N ILE A 123 -17.45 39.10 24.49
CA ILE A 123 -16.45 40.17 24.62
C ILE A 123 -16.21 40.49 26.08
N GLU A 124 -17.26 40.63 26.87
CA GLU A 124 -17.18 40.91 28.29
C GLU A 124 -16.46 39.77 29.04
N GLN A 125 -16.81 38.51 28.75
CA GLN A 125 -16.18 37.34 29.41
C GLN A 125 -14.73 37.11 29.04
N THR A 126 -14.39 37.33 27.78
CA THR A 126 -13.04 37.05 27.25
C THR A 126 -12.12 38.26 27.36
N GLN A 127 -12.64 39.47 27.57
CA GLN A 127 -11.91 40.73 27.48
C GLN A 127 -11.07 40.84 26.21
N ASN A 128 -11.54 40.17 25.11
CA ASN A 128 -10.82 40.12 23.84
C ASN A 128 -11.77 40.26 22.64
N PRO A 129 -12.16 41.50 22.30
CA PRO A 129 -13.05 41.76 21.16
C PRO A 129 -12.52 41.21 19.84
N ARG A 130 -11.20 41.27 19.62
CA ARG A 130 -10.57 40.75 18.43
C ARG A 130 -10.85 39.24 18.25
N PHE A 131 -10.67 38.47 19.32
CA PHE A 131 -10.93 36.99 19.32
C PHE A 131 -12.39 36.71 18.96
N VAL A 132 -13.33 37.42 19.53
CA VAL A 132 -14.76 37.17 19.31
C VAL A 132 -15.17 37.50 17.86
N TYR A 133 -14.71 38.64 17.33
CA TYR A 133 -14.99 39.03 15.95
C TYR A 133 -14.26 38.15 14.92
N ASP A 134 -13.04 37.67 15.19
CA ASP A 134 -12.38 36.71 14.31
C ASP A 134 -13.10 35.35 14.29
N SER A 135 -13.55 34.88 15.46
CA SER A 135 -14.38 33.67 15.54
C SER A 135 -15.70 33.80 14.78
N TYR A 136 -16.32 34.98 14.82
CA TYR A 136 -17.55 35.23 14.08
C TYR A 136 -17.29 35.34 12.58
N ARG A 137 -16.22 36.01 12.16
CA ARG A 137 -15.81 36.04 10.75
C ARG A 137 -15.59 34.62 10.20
N ARG A 138 -14.89 33.75 10.96
CA ARG A 138 -14.67 32.35 10.58
C ARG A 138 -15.98 31.54 10.49
N LEU A 139 -16.89 31.74 11.45
CA LEU A 139 -18.23 31.13 11.36
C LEU A 139 -18.96 31.55 10.09
N ILE A 140 -18.98 32.86 9.78
CA ILE A 140 -19.68 33.38 8.60
C ILE A 140 -19.11 32.73 7.31
N MET A 141 -17.80 32.69 7.16
CA MET A 141 -17.15 32.11 5.97
C MET A 141 -17.45 30.61 5.87
N MET A 142 -17.32 29.87 6.97
CA MET A 142 -17.53 28.42 6.99
C MET A 142 -19.00 28.06 6.80
N TYR A 143 -19.92 28.75 7.48
CA TYR A 143 -21.35 28.49 7.41
C TYR A 143 -21.93 28.82 6.03
N SER A 144 -21.51 29.90 5.44
CA SER A 144 -21.95 30.27 4.09
C SER A 144 -21.47 29.28 3.02
N ASP A 145 -20.26 28.77 3.13
CA ASP A 145 -19.71 27.75 2.23
C ASP A 145 -20.41 26.38 2.44
N VAL A 146 -20.42 25.89 3.69
CA VAL A 146 -20.86 24.52 4.02
C VAL A 146 -22.37 24.40 4.03
N VAL A 147 -23.07 25.34 4.66
CA VAL A 147 -24.52 25.24 4.89
C VAL A 147 -25.32 25.93 3.79
N MET A 148 -24.97 27.19 3.44
CA MET A 148 -25.79 27.96 2.50
C MET A 148 -25.50 27.64 1.03
N GLU A 149 -24.27 27.21 0.68
CA GLU A 149 -23.88 26.85 -0.69
C GLU A 149 -23.89 25.35 -0.94
N LYS A 150 -22.96 24.62 -0.33
CA LYS A 150 -22.74 23.19 -0.62
C LYS A 150 -23.92 22.31 -0.24
N ALA A 151 -24.47 22.50 0.95
CA ALA A 151 -25.60 21.70 1.40
C ALA A 151 -26.88 21.96 0.59
N GLU A 152 -27.02 23.13 0.01
CA GLU A 152 -28.13 23.52 -0.87
C GLU A 152 -27.80 23.33 -2.36
N GLN A 153 -26.66 22.72 -2.70
CA GLN A 153 -26.20 22.44 -4.06
C GLN A 153 -26.11 23.67 -4.98
N LYS A 154 -25.85 24.84 -4.41
CA LYS A 154 -25.70 26.12 -5.14
C LYS A 154 -24.25 26.36 -5.57
N ASN A 155 -23.57 25.32 -6.08
CA ASN A 155 -22.12 25.24 -6.31
C ASN A 155 -21.55 26.28 -7.31
N ASN A 156 -22.41 27.00 -8.02
CA ASN A 156 -21.98 28.04 -8.99
C ASN A 156 -21.64 29.39 -8.34
N ILE A 157 -21.93 29.57 -7.05
CA ILE A 157 -21.74 30.86 -6.36
C ILE A 157 -20.28 31.05 -5.96
N GLN A 158 -19.61 29.96 -5.50
CA GLN A 158 -18.22 29.98 -5.00
C GLN A 158 -18.04 31.06 -3.90
N ILE A 159 -18.98 31.07 -2.95
CA ILE A 159 -19.04 32.13 -1.92
C ILE A 159 -17.76 32.22 -1.12
N ARG A 160 -17.11 31.08 -0.79
CA ARG A 160 -15.87 31.03 -0.06
C ARG A 160 -14.78 31.84 -0.76
N GLU A 161 -14.59 31.62 -2.05
CA GLU A 161 -13.58 32.32 -2.86
C GLU A 161 -13.86 33.86 -2.89
N LYS A 162 -15.13 34.23 -2.99
CA LYS A 162 -15.52 35.64 -2.97
C LYS A 162 -15.19 36.29 -1.64
N LEU A 163 -15.49 35.64 -0.52
CA LEU A 163 -15.17 36.18 0.81
C LEU A 163 -13.66 36.20 1.08
N GLU A 164 -12.91 35.19 0.61
CA GLU A 164 -11.44 35.18 0.66
C GLU A 164 -10.84 36.32 -0.17
N ASN A 165 -11.39 36.61 -1.34
CA ASN A 165 -10.97 37.75 -2.18
C ASN A 165 -11.23 39.09 -1.51
N ILE A 166 -12.36 39.26 -0.82
CA ILE A 166 -12.66 40.50 -0.04
C ILE A 166 -11.61 40.61 1.07
N LEU A 167 -11.32 39.56 1.81
CA LEU A 167 -10.32 39.55 2.87
C LEU A 167 -8.92 39.88 2.34
N ALA A 168 -8.52 39.24 1.25
CA ALA A 168 -7.21 39.44 0.63
C ALA A 168 -7.06 40.89 0.09
N THR A 169 -8.10 41.43 -0.49
CA THR A 169 -8.13 42.81 -1.00
C THR A 169 -8.03 43.81 0.15
N TYR A 170 -8.77 43.58 1.24
CA TYR A 170 -8.69 44.39 2.44
C TYR A 170 -7.28 44.39 3.05
N LYS A 171 -6.69 43.21 3.21
CA LYS A 171 -5.33 43.05 3.75
C LYS A 171 -4.30 43.75 2.89
N ARG A 172 -4.36 43.63 1.56
CA ARG A 172 -3.47 44.36 0.63
C ARG A 172 -3.58 45.89 0.77
N LYS A 173 -4.83 46.40 0.85
CA LYS A 173 -5.07 47.84 1.00
C LYS A 173 -4.51 48.41 2.30
N HIS A 174 -4.54 47.66 3.38
CA HIS A 174 -4.09 48.08 4.70
C HIS A 174 -2.68 47.53 5.10
N VAL A 175 -1.94 46.93 4.14
CA VAL A 175 -0.58 46.39 4.34
C VAL A 175 -0.52 45.39 5.49
N ILE A 176 -1.55 44.52 5.64
CA ILE A 176 -1.64 43.49 6.65
C ILE A 176 -1.17 42.16 6.04
N ALA A 177 -0.15 41.55 6.61
CA ALA A 177 0.38 40.28 6.09
C ALA A 177 -0.47 39.07 6.51
N ASN A 178 -0.84 39.01 7.78
CA ASN A 178 -1.45 37.81 8.38
C ASN A 178 -2.80 38.13 9.03
N ASP A 179 -3.70 37.15 9.07
CA ASP A 179 -5.03 37.31 9.69
C ASP A 179 -4.97 37.62 11.19
N TYR A 180 -3.93 37.20 11.87
CA TYR A 180 -3.78 37.49 13.31
C TYR A 180 -3.40 38.97 13.60
N GLU A 181 -3.03 39.75 12.60
CA GLU A 181 -2.71 41.17 12.70
C GLU A 181 -3.95 42.05 12.56
N LEU A 182 -5.08 41.49 12.05
CA LEU A 182 -6.34 42.22 11.94
C LEU A 182 -6.83 42.68 13.32
N THR A 183 -7.21 43.96 13.41
CA THR A 183 -7.79 44.52 14.63
C THR A 183 -9.28 44.17 14.77
N ALA A 184 -9.87 44.45 15.92
CA ALA A 184 -11.29 44.23 16.14
C ALA A 184 -12.15 45.09 15.19
N GLN A 185 -11.69 46.31 14.86
CA GLN A 185 -12.37 47.21 13.95
C GLN A 185 -12.31 46.68 12.50
N ASP A 186 -11.16 46.20 12.06
CA ASP A 186 -11.01 45.57 10.73
C ASP A 186 -11.96 44.37 10.58
N LEU A 187 -12.03 43.53 11.60
CA LEU A 187 -12.90 42.35 11.62
C LEU A 187 -14.38 42.70 11.60
N GLN A 188 -14.80 43.75 12.33
CA GLN A 188 -16.17 44.26 12.28
C GLN A 188 -16.53 44.78 10.86
N TYR A 189 -15.63 45.52 10.23
CA TYR A 189 -15.81 45.98 8.86
C TYR A 189 -15.94 44.79 7.88
N LEU A 190 -15.04 43.81 7.96
CA LEU A 190 -15.08 42.62 7.13
C LEU A 190 -16.36 41.82 7.32
N ILE A 191 -16.83 41.62 8.56
CA ILE A 191 -18.09 40.94 8.88
C ILE A 191 -19.28 41.64 8.20
N LYS A 192 -19.36 42.98 8.25
CA LYS A 192 -20.42 43.75 7.55
C LYS A 192 -20.36 43.49 6.04
N LYS A 193 -19.19 43.55 5.44
CA LYS A 193 -18.98 43.27 3.99
C LYS A 193 -19.36 41.85 3.63
N PHE A 194 -18.96 40.86 4.42
CA PHE A 194 -19.30 39.44 4.20
C PHE A 194 -20.81 39.20 4.24
N LYS A 195 -21.51 39.72 5.24
CA LYS A 195 -22.98 39.63 5.32
C LYS A 195 -23.67 40.30 4.13
N SER A 196 -23.20 41.47 3.69
CA SER A 196 -23.69 42.11 2.49
C SER A 196 -23.52 41.27 1.23
N GLU A 197 -22.38 40.66 1.05
CA GLU A 197 -22.08 39.83 -0.10
C GLU A 197 -22.91 38.53 -0.06
N ILE A 198 -23.08 37.90 1.09
CA ILE A 198 -23.93 36.74 1.30
C ILE A 198 -25.38 37.08 0.91
N LYS A 199 -25.94 38.20 1.42
CA LYS A 199 -27.30 38.67 1.07
C LYS A 199 -27.45 38.89 -0.43
N LYS A 200 -26.43 39.47 -1.08
CA LYS A 200 -26.40 39.69 -2.52
C LYS A 200 -26.56 38.40 -3.34
N TYR A 201 -25.81 37.35 -2.98
CA TYR A 201 -25.79 36.10 -3.75
C TYR A 201 -26.89 35.12 -3.38
N PHE A 202 -27.15 34.92 -2.09
CA PHE A 202 -28.18 33.99 -1.65
C PHE A 202 -29.60 34.57 -1.58
N LYS A 203 -29.73 35.91 -1.62
CA LYS A 203 -31.01 36.60 -1.45
C LYS A 203 -31.66 36.40 -0.07
N ILE A 204 -30.90 35.86 0.88
CA ILE A 204 -31.28 35.69 2.29
C ILE A 204 -30.17 36.24 3.17
N GLU A 205 -30.50 36.62 4.39
CA GLU A 205 -29.51 37.11 5.35
C GLU A 205 -28.76 35.93 6.00
N PHE A 206 -27.55 36.20 6.49
CA PHE A 206 -26.83 35.25 7.33
C PHE A 206 -27.65 35.01 8.62
N PRO A 207 -27.93 33.73 9.02
CA PRO A 207 -28.79 33.43 10.14
C PRO A 207 -28.21 33.94 11.46
N ASP A 208 -28.99 34.80 12.15
CA ASP A 208 -28.65 35.41 13.45
C ASP A 208 -29.39 34.71 14.61
N SER A 209 -29.85 33.48 14.38
CA SER A 209 -30.49 32.60 15.36
C SER A 209 -29.59 31.39 15.64
N CYS A 210 -29.22 31.18 16.90
CA CYS A 210 -28.41 30.01 17.32
C CYS A 210 -29.09 28.69 16.93
N LYS A 211 -30.41 28.60 17.03
CA LYS A 211 -31.15 27.37 16.65
C LYS A 211 -31.08 27.11 15.17
N GLU A 212 -31.28 28.14 14.33
CA GLU A 212 -31.14 28.00 12.86
C GLU A 212 -29.72 27.58 12.49
N GLN A 213 -28.70 28.19 13.10
CA GLN A 213 -27.29 27.80 12.88
C GLN A 213 -27.05 26.33 13.23
N LEU A 214 -27.58 25.83 14.35
CA LEU A 214 -27.39 24.46 14.80
C LEU A 214 -28.06 23.45 13.86
N TRP A 215 -29.34 23.68 13.54
CA TRP A 215 -30.08 22.78 12.64
C TRP A 215 -29.49 22.78 11.24
N GLY A 216 -29.21 23.93 10.67
CA GLY A 216 -28.55 24.05 9.37
C GLY A 216 -27.20 23.30 9.34
N ALA A 217 -26.39 23.42 10.38
CA ALA A 217 -25.10 22.73 10.46
C ALA A 217 -25.25 21.20 10.57
N ILE A 218 -26.21 20.70 11.38
CA ILE A 218 -26.46 19.23 11.50
C ILE A 218 -26.92 18.68 10.14
N GLU A 219 -27.84 19.34 9.48
CA GLU A 219 -28.34 18.91 8.17
C GLU A 219 -27.28 18.96 7.09
N ALA A 220 -26.44 20.00 7.09
CA ALA A 220 -25.34 20.15 6.13
C ALA A 220 -24.30 19.02 6.31
N VAL A 221 -23.97 18.66 7.55
CA VAL A 221 -23.07 17.53 7.81
C VAL A 221 -23.66 16.21 7.34
N PHE A 222 -24.95 15.95 7.51
CA PHE A 222 -25.60 14.77 6.94
C PHE A 222 -25.55 14.77 5.40
N LYS A 223 -25.90 15.90 4.77
CA LYS A 223 -25.84 16.06 3.31
C LYS A 223 -24.43 15.86 2.75
N SER A 224 -23.40 16.22 3.51
CA SER A 224 -21.99 16.10 3.09
C SER A 224 -21.56 14.65 2.83
N TRP A 225 -22.26 13.63 3.39
CA TRP A 225 -22.05 12.24 3.07
C TRP A 225 -22.20 11.94 1.57
N ASN A 226 -23.16 12.61 0.91
CA ASN A 226 -23.40 12.49 -0.53
C ASN A 226 -22.74 13.60 -1.36
N GLY A 227 -21.84 14.38 -0.77
CA GLY A 227 -21.01 15.34 -1.48
C GLY A 227 -20.09 14.67 -2.51
N LYS A 228 -19.83 15.31 -3.65
CA LYS A 228 -19.03 14.76 -4.75
C LYS A 228 -17.70 14.13 -4.28
N ARG A 229 -16.93 14.87 -3.45
CA ARG A 229 -15.64 14.39 -2.90
C ARG A 229 -15.80 13.13 -2.05
N ALA A 230 -16.81 13.09 -1.18
CA ALA A 230 -17.09 11.97 -0.31
C ALA A 230 -17.50 10.71 -1.10
N VAL A 231 -18.33 10.88 -2.15
CA VAL A 231 -18.73 9.79 -3.06
C VAL A 231 -17.53 9.23 -3.82
N GLN A 232 -16.71 10.10 -4.41
CA GLN A 232 -15.50 9.68 -5.13
C GLN A 232 -14.52 8.92 -4.21
N TYR A 233 -14.28 9.44 -3.00
CA TYR A 233 -13.41 8.77 -2.03
C TYR A 233 -13.94 7.38 -1.65
N ARG A 234 -15.26 7.26 -1.43
CA ARG A 234 -15.87 5.96 -1.11
C ARG A 234 -15.75 4.96 -2.25
N ASN A 235 -15.88 5.41 -3.50
CA ASN A 235 -15.67 4.55 -4.67
C ASN A 235 -14.22 4.04 -4.76
N ILE A 236 -13.25 4.91 -4.52
CA ILE A 236 -11.81 4.55 -4.54
C ILE A 236 -11.47 3.57 -3.41
N GLU A 237 -11.99 3.81 -2.21
CA GLU A 237 -11.69 3.00 -1.01
C GLU A 237 -12.66 1.83 -0.80
N ASN A 238 -13.57 1.58 -1.75
CA ASN A 238 -14.61 0.54 -1.67
C ASN A 238 -15.45 0.60 -0.38
N ILE A 239 -15.81 1.82 0.05
CA ILE A 239 -16.64 2.04 1.23
C ILE A 239 -18.12 2.01 0.85
N PRO A 240 -18.99 1.19 1.50
CA PRO A 240 -20.41 1.10 1.20
C PRO A 240 -21.13 2.45 1.36
N HIS A 241 -22.00 2.78 0.41
CA HIS A 241 -22.71 4.06 0.38
C HIS A 241 -23.80 4.17 1.44
N ASP A 242 -24.31 3.08 1.93
CA ASP A 242 -25.39 2.96 2.92
C ASP A 242 -24.95 3.13 4.38
N TRP A 243 -23.64 3.26 4.65
CA TRP A 243 -23.16 3.41 6.02
C TRP A 243 -23.58 4.72 6.68
N GLY A 244 -23.68 5.81 5.93
CA GLY A 244 -23.99 7.13 6.48
C GLY A 244 -22.85 7.73 7.33
N THR A 245 -23.11 8.88 7.92
CA THR A 245 -22.20 9.53 8.87
C THR A 245 -22.92 9.87 10.17
N ALA A 246 -22.25 9.71 11.31
CA ALA A 246 -22.70 10.30 12.56
C ALA A 246 -22.39 11.81 12.57
N VAL A 247 -23.11 12.55 13.41
CA VAL A 247 -22.84 13.96 13.65
C VAL A 247 -22.49 14.16 15.12
N ASN A 248 -21.31 14.74 15.37
CA ASN A 248 -20.84 15.06 16.71
C ASN A 248 -21.07 16.56 16.98
N VAL A 249 -21.94 16.87 17.93
CA VAL A 249 -22.17 18.23 18.46
C VAL A 249 -21.40 18.36 19.76
N GLN A 250 -20.38 19.21 19.78
CA GLN A 250 -19.44 19.30 20.90
C GLN A 250 -19.23 20.74 21.32
N THR A 251 -19.09 20.98 22.62
CA THR A 251 -18.73 22.29 23.17
C THR A 251 -17.40 22.76 22.57
N MET A 252 -17.37 24.02 22.14
CA MET A 252 -16.15 24.67 21.72
C MET A 252 -15.23 24.94 22.90
N VAL A 253 -13.95 24.70 22.70
CA VAL A 253 -12.83 25.11 23.54
C VAL A 253 -11.81 25.84 22.66
N PHE A 254 -11.19 26.88 23.18
CA PHE A 254 -10.46 27.84 22.34
C PHE A 254 -8.95 27.87 22.64
N GLY A 255 -8.15 27.43 21.68
CA GLY A 255 -6.70 27.55 21.74
C GLY A 255 -6.18 28.95 21.39
N ASN A 256 -7.05 29.84 20.92
CA ASN A 256 -6.73 31.22 20.54
C ASN A 256 -7.36 32.28 21.47
N LEU A 257 -7.66 31.89 22.70
CA LEU A 257 -8.26 32.82 23.69
C LEU A 257 -7.26 33.81 24.31
N GLY A 258 -5.96 33.56 24.13
CA GLY A 258 -4.93 34.45 24.65
C GLY A 258 -3.60 33.72 24.96
N LYS A 259 -2.76 34.40 25.76
CA LYS A 259 -1.37 33.95 26.01
C LYS A 259 -1.24 32.58 26.72
N THR A 260 -2.27 32.13 27.42
CA THR A 260 -2.32 30.84 28.18
C THR A 260 -3.07 29.76 27.42
N SER A 261 -3.39 30.01 26.15
CA SER A 261 -4.14 29.07 25.30
C SER A 261 -3.30 28.61 24.12
N ALA A 262 -3.55 27.39 23.66
CA ALA A 262 -2.85 26.75 22.55
C ALA A 262 -3.68 25.61 21.96
N THR A 263 -3.27 25.13 20.79
CA THR A 263 -3.78 23.90 20.21
C THR A 263 -2.63 23.06 19.69
N GLY A 264 -2.83 21.75 19.54
CA GLY A 264 -1.79 20.88 19.03
C GLY A 264 -2.31 19.51 18.60
N VAL A 265 -1.43 18.83 17.87
CA VAL A 265 -1.60 17.44 17.41
C VAL A 265 -0.41 16.63 17.92
N ALA A 266 -0.66 15.47 18.47
CA ALA A 266 0.38 14.60 19.01
C ALA A 266 0.14 13.13 18.69
N PHE A 267 1.23 12.43 18.49
CA PHE A 267 1.27 10.97 18.47
C PHE A 267 1.83 10.47 19.80
N THR A 268 1.26 9.41 20.32
CA THR A 268 1.74 8.80 21.57
C THR A 268 3.13 8.18 21.43
N ARG A 269 3.52 7.79 20.23
CA ARG A 269 4.87 7.37 19.83
C ARG A 269 5.23 8.02 18.49
N ASN A 270 6.52 8.16 18.21
CA ASN A 270 6.95 8.75 16.93
C ASN A 270 6.50 7.88 15.75
N PRO A 271 5.67 8.40 14.83
CA PRO A 271 5.12 7.64 13.72
C PRO A 271 6.15 7.29 12.63
N SER A 272 7.29 7.97 12.59
CA SER A 272 8.32 7.74 11.58
C SER A 272 9.32 6.66 12.00
N ASN A 273 9.76 6.64 13.27
CA ASN A 273 10.79 5.74 13.78
C ASN A 273 10.36 4.84 14.96
N GLY A 274 9.15 5.01 15.46
CA GLY A 274 8.58 4.19 16.54
C GLY A 274 9.10 4.46 17.96
N ASN A 275 9.86 5.53 18.19
CA ASN A 275 10.36 5.87 19.52
C ASN A 275 9.21 6.10 20.50
N ASN A 276 9.33 5.54 21.72
CA ASN A 276 8.32 5.66 22.79
C ASN A 276 8.40 7.03 23.51
N ASN A 277 8.21 8.09 22.74
CA ASN A 277 8.05 9.45 23.26
C ASN A 277 6.90 10.14 22.52
N ILE A 278 6.23 11.07 23.22
CA ILE A 278 5.20 11.88 22.54
C ILE A 278 5.88 12.65 21.41
N TYR A 279 5.34 12.54 20.21
CA TYR A 279 5.81 13.26 19.04
C TYR A 279 4.68 14.11 18.50
N GLY A 280 4.94 15.39 18.20
CA GLY A 280 3.91 16.24 17.65
C GLY A 280 4.25 17.72 17.75
N GLU A 281 3.26 18.53 17.43
CA GLU A 281 3.40 19.97 17.23
C GLU A 281 2.29 20.73 17.94
N TRP A 282 2.59 21.96 18.36
CA TRP A 282 1.63 22.83 19.01
C TRP A 282 1.83 24.28 18.58
N LEU A 283 0.76 25.04 18.59
CA LEU A 283 0.76 26.48 18.33
C LEU A 283 0.11 27.23 19.48
N LYS A 284 0.82 28.25 19.98
CA LYS A 284 0.31 29.18 20.97
C LYS A 284 -0.68 30.13 20.33
N ASN A 285 -1.77 30.41 21.04
CA ASN A 285 -2.82 31.36 20.63
C ASN A 285 -3.28 31.07 19.18
N ALA A 286 -3.74 29.84 18.94
CA ALA A 286 -4.13 29.36 17.61
C ALA A 286 -5.33 28.40 17.69
N GLN A 287 -6.08 28.28 16.61
CA GLN A 287 -7.12 27.26 16.45
C GLN A 287 -6.57 26.01 15.79
N GLY A 288 -7.27 24.86 15.89
CA GLY A 288 -6.85 23.59 15.30
C GLY A 288 -6.59 23.65 13.79
N GLU A 289 -7.38 24.45 13.08
CA GLU A 289 -7.21 24.69 11.64
C GLU A 289 -5.86 25.33 11.30
N ASP A 290 -5.35 26.21 12.15
CA ASP A 290 -4.08 26.92 11.91
C ASP A 290 -2.88 25.96 11.95
N VAL A 291 -2.98 24.85 12.73
CA VAL A 291 -1.96 23.79 12.77
C VAL A 291 -2.00 22.93 11.50
N VAL A 292 -3.21 22.51 11.09
CA VAL A 292 -3.39 21.59 9.97
C VAL A 292 -3.14 22.27 8.63
N ALA A 293 -3.52 23.56 8.51
CA ALA A 293 -3.34 24.32 7.26
C ALA A 293 -1.90 24.79 7.01
N GLY A 294 -0.99 24.64 7.98
CA GLY A 294 0.42 25.03 7.83
C GLY A 294 0.66 26.53 7.69
N ILE A 295 -0.31 27.38 8.09
CA ILE A 295 -0.26 28.85 7.97
C ILE A 295 0.85 29.45 8.85
N ARG A 296 1.17 28.78 9.96
CA ARG A 296 2.21 29.17 10.91
C ARG A 296 3.12 27.97 11.17
N THR A 297 4.44 28.24 11.33
CA THR A 297 5.39 27.17 11.73
C THR A 297 5.09 26.72 13.16
N PRO A 298 4.70 25.45 13.38
CA PRO A 298 4.39 24.97 14.71
C PRO A 298 5.64 24.68 15.52
N ASN A 299 5.48 24.69 16.84
CA ASN A 299 6.52 24.37 17.79
C ASN A 299 6.49 22.87 18.15
N PRO A 300 7.65 22.22 18.41
CA PRO A 300 7.69 20.83 18.85
C PRO A 300 7.16 20.66 20.29
N ILE A 301 6.52 19.53 20.57
CA ILE A 301 5.92 19.25 21.88
C ILE A 301 6.98 19.10 22.97
N ASN A 302 8.11 18.45 22.67
CA ASN A 302 9.17 18.20 23.63
C ASN A 302 10.57 18.40 23.01
N GLU A 303 11.59 18.38 23.86
CA GLU A 303 12.98 18.60 23.45
C GLU A 303 13.50 17.52 22.49
N SER A 304 13.05 16.26 22.67
CA SER A 304 13.46 15.14 21.82
C SER A 304 12.85 15.18 20.40
N SER A 305 11.83 16.00 20.19
CA SER A 305 11.18 16.19 18.88
C SER A 305 11.75 17.38 18.09
N LYS A 306 12.73 18.09 18.63
CA LYS A 306 13.39 19.20 17.94
C LYS A 306 14.19 18.71 16.74
N THR A 307 14.12 19.48 15.67
CA THR A 307 14.91 19.32 14.44
C THR A 307 15.87 20.49 14.30
N ASN A 308 16.79 20.44 13.34
CA ASN A 308 17.68 21.57 13.06
C ASN A 308 16.92 22.89 12.78
N ARG A 309 15.72 22.80 12.16
CA ARG A 309 14.87 23.96 11.88
C ARG A 309 14.16 24.51 13.12
N THR A 310 13.88 23.64 14.10
CA THR A 310 13.15 23.99 15.33
C THR A 310 14.03 24.07 16.56
N LYS A 311 15.35 24.06 16.40
CA LYS A 311 16.34 24.05 17.50
C LYS A 311 16.08 25.16 18.54
N ASN A 312 15.71 26.35 18.08
CA ASN A 312 15.44 27.52 18.92
C ASN A 312 13.95 27.67 19.30
N SER A 313 13.07 26.77 18.85
CA SER A 313 11.65 26.86 19.16
C SER A 313 11.36 26.48 20.62
N GLU A 314 10.39 27.14 21.23
CA GLU A 314 9.93 26.86 22.58
C GLU A 314 9.06 25.59 22.60
N THR A 315 9.42 24.59 23.40
CA THR A 315 8.62 23.35 23.47
C THR A 315 7.48 23.48 24.48
N LEU A 316 6.39 22.71 24.27
CA LEU A 316 5.29 22.60 25.22
C LEU A 316 5.81 22.11 26.59
N GLN A 317 6.76 21.18 26.57
CA GLN A 317 7.41 20.61 27.74
C GLN A 317 8.06 21.69 28.63
N LYS A 318 8.77 22.65 28.01
CA LYS A 318 9.38 23.77 28.75
C LYS A 318 8.38 24.83 29.13
N LYS A 319 7.46 25.17 28.20
CA LYS A 319 6.50 26.26 28.42
C LYS A 319 5.48 25.95 29.48
N TRP A 320 4.89 24.74 29.46
CA TRP A 320 3.86 24.31 30.39
C TRP A 320 4.12 22.89 30.90
N PRO A 321 5.10 22.69 31.81
CA PRO A 321 5.50 21.36 32.30
C PRO A 321 4.34 20.54 32.88
N ASN A 322 3.42 21.19 33.58
CA ASN A 322 2.26 20.50 34.20
C ASN A 322 1.28 20.01 33.12
N ILE A 323 1.05 20.75 32.06
CA ILE A 323 0.22 20.34 30.94
C ILE A 323 0.87 19.16 30.22
N TYR A 324 2.18 19.24 29.96
CA TYR A 324 2.94 18.15 29.37
C TYR A 324 2.87 16.86 30.21
N LYS A 325 3.01 16.96 31.53
CA LYS A 325 2.84 15.81 32.44
C LYS A 325 1.43 15.21 32.36
N LYS A 326 0.38 16.05 32.26
CA LYS A 326 -1.00 15.57 32.03
C LYS A 326 -1.13 14.85 30.69
N LEU A 327 -0.61 15.44 29.62
CA LEU A 327 -0.61 14.83 28.29
C LEU A 327 0.13 13.48 28.26
N PHE A 328 1.24 13.37 28.98
CA PHE A 328 2.00 12.12 29.12
C PHE A 328 1.22 11.04 29.88
N LYS A 329 0.49 11.40 30.93
CA LYS A 329 -0.42 10.47 31.64
C LYS A 329 -1.55 9.99 30.71
N ILE A 330 -2.12 10.88 29.90
CA ILE A 330 -3.16 10.55 28.93
C ILE A 330 -2.59 9.60 27.86
N LYS A 331 -1.40 9.88 27.35
CA LYS A 331 -0.67 8.99 26.41
C LYS A 331 -0.63 7.54 26.93
N ASN A 332 -0.15 7.35 28.15
CA ASN A 332 -0.01 6.02 28.74
C ASN A 332 -1.38 5.34 28.93
N LYS A 333 -2.40 6.10 29.31
CA LYS A 333 -3.76 5.61 29.49
C LYS A 333 -4.38 5.14 28.17
N LEU A 334 -4.19 5.93 27.11
CA LEU A 334 -4.67 5.60 25.77
C LEU A 334 -3.95 4.36 25.20
N GLU A 335 -2.62 4.27 25.30
CA GLU A 335 -1.88 3.11 24.81
C GLU A 335 -2.24 1.82 25.53
N LYS A 336 -2.42 1.89 26.86
CA LYS A 336 -2.84 0.74 27.66
C LYS A 336 -4.24 0.27 27.27
N HIS A 337 -5.15 1.20 27.02
CA HIS A 337 -6.54 0.89 26.67
C HIS A 337 -6.69 0.37 25.26
N TYR A 338 -6.20 1.13 24.28
CA TYR A 338 -6.30 0.75 22.85
C TYR A 338 -5.27 -0.29 22.42
N LYS A 339 -4.30 -0.57 23.29
CA LYS A 339 -3.18 -1.47 23.03
C LYS A 339 -2.39 -1.10 21.76
N ASP A 340 -2.47 0.15 21.31
CA ASP A 340 -1.82 0.65 20.10
C ASP A 340 -1.48 2.14 20.24
N MET A 341 -0.52 2.63 19.43
CA MET A 341 -0.22 4.05 19.39
C MET A 341 -1.42 4.85 18.86
N GLN A 342 -1.61 6.02 19.46
CA GLN A 342 -2.70 6.92 19.12
C GLN A 342 -2.19 8.23 18.54
N ASP A 343 -2.97 8.78 17.63
CA ASP A 343 -2.92 10.14 17.14
C ASP A 343 -3.99 10.93 17.88
N VAL A 344 -3.63 12.03 18.51
CA VAL A 344 -4.51 12.83 19.36
C VAL A 344 -4.49 14.29 18.99
N GLU A 345 -5.66 14.91 19.02
CA GLU A 345 -5.83 16.36 18.90
C GLU A 345 -6.17 16.92 20.27
N PHE A 346 -5.52 18.01 20.67
CA PHE A 346 -5.75 18.65 21.96
C PHE A 346 -5.80 20.17 21.85
N THR A 347 -6.50 20.77 22.80
CA THR A 347 -6.54 22.22 22.99
C THR A 347 -6.26 22.55 24.44
N ILE A 348 -5.53 23.62 24.65
CA ILE A 348 -5.30 24.22 25.97
C ILE A 348 -6.07 25.53 25.99
N GLU A 349 -7.11 25.61 26.81
CA GLU A 349 -7.90 26.81 27.00
C GLU A 349 -7.61 27.39 28.37
N SER A 350 -7.04 28.57 28.45
CA SER A 350 -6.70 29.25 29.70
C SER A 350 -6.01 28.34 30.73
N GLY A 351 -5.01 27.56 30.25
CA GLY A 351 -4.25 26.60 31.10
C GLY A 351 -4.93 25.26 31.36
N THR A 352 -6.12 25.03 30.83
CA THR A 352 -6.84 23.74 30.96
C THR A 352 -6.67 22.91 29.71
N LEU A 353 -6.19 21.65 29.85
CA LEU A 353 -6.02 20.71 28.73
C LEU A 353 -7.33 20.00 28.41
N TRP A 354 -7.68 19.97 27.15
CA TRP A 354 -8.83 19.26 26.57
C TRP A 354 -8.39 18.37 25.43
N MET A 355 -8.90 17.14 25.38
CA MET A 355 -8.67 16.20 24.28
C MET A 355 -9.88 16.26 23.33
N LEU A 356 -9.62 16.55 22.07
CA LEU A 356 -10.68 16.75 21.07
C LEU A 356 -10.96 15.50 20.23
N GLN A 357 -9.94 14.68 20.04
CA GLN A 357 -10.03 13.47 19.24
C GLN A 357 -8.90 12.52 19.57
N THR A 358 -9.15 11.23 19.46
CA THR A 358 -8.12 10.19 19.34
C THR A 358 -8.45 9.26 18.18
N ARG A 359 -7.41 8.71 17.55
CA ARG A 359 -7.52 7.70 16.50
C ARG A 359 -6.26 6.86 16.45
N LYS A 360 -6.35 5.68 15.84
CA LYS A 360 -5.18 4.84 15.57
C LYS A 360 -4.17 5.62 14.74
N GLY A 361 -2.93 5.73 15.24
CA GLY A 361 -1.87 6.48 14.56
C GLY A 361 -1.40 5.81 13.28
N LYS A 362 -1.43 6.54 12.17
CA LYS A 362 -0.75 6.13 10.93
C LYS A 362 0.77 6.19 11.15
N ARG A 363 1.51 5.24 10.61
CA ARG A 363 2.94 5.08 10.87
C ARG A 363 3.65 4.36 9.73
N THR A 364 4.95 4.53 9.62
CA THR A 364 5.81 3.80 8.68
C THR A 364 5.93 2.33 9.07
N GLY A 365 6.33 1.47 8.13
CA GLY A 365 6.59 0.05 8.39
C GLY A 365 7.65 -0.17 9.46
N GLU A 366 8.71 0.63 9.48
CA GLU A 366 9.75 0.58 10.50
C GLU A 366 9.19 0.89 11.91
N ALA A 367 8.41 1.97 12.00
CA ALA A 367 7.75 2.33 13.25
C ALA A 367 6.73 1.27 13.68
N ALA A 368 5.96 0.68 12.74
CA ALA A 368 4.99 -0.37 13.04
C ALA A 368 5.65 -1.58 13.71
N ILE A 369 6.76 -2.05 13.16
CA ILE A 369 7.50 -3.19 13.71
C ILE A 369 8.10 -2.85 15.06
N LYS A 370 8.75 -1.70 15.19
CA LYS A 370 9.37 -1.28 16.46
C LYS A 370 8.32 -1.14 17.56
N ILE A 371 7.24 -0.41 17.30
CA ILE A 371 6.13 -0.20 18.24
C ILE A 371 5.51 -1.54 18.66
N GLY A 372 5.21 -2.40 17.67
CA GLY A 372 4.61 -3.70 17.96
C GLY A 372 5.50 -4.57 18.85
N VAL A 373 6.79 -4.66 18.56
CA VAL A 373 7.76 -5.43 19.35
C VAL A 373 7.91 -4.84 20.75
N GLU A 374 8.01 -3.52 20.90
CA GLU A 374 8.12 -2.86 22.21
C GLU A 374 6.85 -3.03 23.05
N MET A 375 5.65 -2.89 22.46
CA MET A 375 4.39 -3.14 23.15
C MET A 375 4.24 -4.60 23.59
N ASN A 376 4.78 -5.55 22.84
CA ASN A 376 4.85 -6.95 23.27
C ASN A 376 5.85 -7.12 24.43
N ASP A 377 7.01 -6.46 24.40
CA ASP A 377 7.98 -6.46 25.50
C ASP A 377 7.40 -5.84 26.78
N GLU A 378 6.61 -4.77 26.63
CA GLU A 378 5.87 -4.08 27.68
C GLU A 378 4.64 -4.90 28.18
N LYS A 379 4.35 -6.06 27.59
CA LYS A 379 3.18 -6.93 27.88
C LYS A 379 1.82 -6.25 27.63
N LEU A 380 1.78 -5.23 26.80
CA LEU A 380 0.54 -4.57 26.37
C LEU A 380 -0.21 -5.40 25.35
N ILE A 381 0.52 -6.15 24.52
CA ILE A 381 -0.02 -7.04 23.49
C ILE A 381 0.63 -8.43 23.55
N THR A 382 -0.11 -9.43 23.14
CA THR A 382 0.39 -10.81 23.00
C THR A 382 1.29 -10.96 21.75
N GLN A 383 2.04 -12.07 21.69
CA GLN A 383 2.84 -12.39 20.50
C GLN A 383 1.97 -12.60 19.26
N GLN A 384 0.78 -13.18 19.41
CA GLN A 384 -0.17 -13.35 18.32
C GLN A 384 -0.68 -11.99 17.83
N GLU A 385 -1.13 -11.12 18.73
CA GLU A 385 -1.57 -9.76 18.37
C GLU A 385 -0.47 -8.95 17.69
N LEU A 386 0.81 -9.13 18.07
CA LEU A 386 1.94 -8.52 17.38
C LEU A 386 2.03 -8.97 15.91
N ILE A 387 1.96 -10.27 15.66
CA ILE A 387 2.07 -10.84 14.30
C ILE A 387 0.89 -10.39 13.44
N ASP A 388 -0.33 -10.44 13.98
CA ASP A 388 -1.56 -10.07 13.27
C ASP A 388 -1.59 -8.59 12.85
N ARG A 389 -0.86 -7.73 13.58
CA ARG A 389 -0.79 -6.27 13.27
C ARG A 389 0.19 -5.90 12.19
N ILE A 390 1.20 -6.73 11.96
CA ILE A 390 2.23 -6.45 10.95
C ILE A 390 1.80 -7.05 9.63
N ILE A 391 1.42 -6.19 8.70
CA ILE A 391 1.03 -6.57 7.35
C ILE A 391 2.24 -6.61 6.42
N SER A 392 2.12 -7.34 5.31
CA SER A 392 3.20 -7.49 4.32
C SER A 392 3.76 -6.14 3.84
N LYS A 393 2.90 -5.13 3.62
CA LYS A 393 3.32 -3.78 3.23
C LYS A 393 4.35 -3.19 4.22
N ASN A 394 4.19 -3.41 5.53
CA ASN A 394 5.15 -2.90 6.52
C ASN A 394 6.53 -3.54 6.38
N ILE A 395 6.58 -4.80 5.97
CA ILE A 395 7.85 -5.52 5.74
C ILE A 395 8.48 -5.05 4.43
N ASP A 396 7.70 -4.91 3.37
CA ASP A 396 8.18 -4.40 2.08
C ASP A 396 8.81 -3.02 2.22
N GLU A 397 8.18 -2.12 2.97
CA GLU A 397 8.70 -0.77 3.23
C GLU A 397 10.10 -0.75 3.88
N ILE A 398 10.44 -1.73 4.69
CA ILE A 398 11.76 -1.78 5.35
C ILE A 398 12.84 -2.49 4.53
N MET A 399 12.47 -3.25 3.52
CA MET A 399 13.41 -4.04 2.71
C MET A 399 14.01 -3.26 1.55
N HIS A 400 13.33 -2.25 1.05
CA HIS A 400 13.75 -1.48 -0.12
C HIS A 400 14.38 -0.12 0.27
N PRO A 401 15.31 0.42 -0.56
CA PRO A 401 15.72 1.81 -0.43
C PRO A 401 14.51 2.73 -0.49
N LYS A 402 14.53 3.80 0.28
CA LYS A 402 13.44 4.79 0.33
C LYS A 402 13.94 6.14 -0.13
N VAL A 403 13.08 6.95 -0.69
CA VAL A 403 13.33 8.39 -0.81
C VAL A 403 13.42 8.96 0.61
N ASP A 404 14.32 9.92 0.81
CA ASP A 404 14.45 10.55 2.12
C ASP A 404 13.12 11.25 2.50
N PRO A 405 12.47 10.82 3.61
CA PRO A 405 11.14 11.35 3.98
C PRO A 405 11.10 12.86 4.24
N GLU A 406 12.23 13.47 4.62
CA GLU A 406 12.28 14.91 4.82
C GLU A 406 12.30 15.65 3.47
N LEU A 407 12.94 15.06 2.46
CA LEU A 407 12.94 15.61 1.11
C LEU A 407 11.58 15.40 0.41
N GLU A 408 10.88 14.30 0.68
CA GLU A 408 9.53 14.08 0.14
C GLU A 408 8.50 15.09 0.64
N LYS A 409 8.61 15.53 1.89
CA LYS A 409 7.67 16.50 2.48
C LYS A 409 7.74 17.90 1.84
N ILE A 410 8.88 18.26 1.29
CA ILE A 410 9.11 19.60 0.72
C ILE A 410 9.05 19.62 -0.81
N ASN A 411 8.94 18.46 -1.46
CA ASN A 411 8.85 18.33 -2.91
C ASN A 411 7.52 17.71 -3.31
N ASN A 412 6.82 18.33 -4.23
CA ASN A 412 5.59 17.78 -4.77
C ASN A 412 5.89 16.82 -5.91
N PRO A 413 5.21 15.65 -5.99
CA PRO A 413 5.35 14.76 -7.13
C PRO A 413 4.78 15.42 -8.40
N ILE A 414 5.48 15.23 -9.52
CA ILE A 414 5.05 15.74 -10.83
C ILE A 414 4.04 14.78 -11.50
N GLU A 415 4.03 13.51 -11.11
CA GLU A 415 3.14 12.48 -11.66
C GLU A 415 3.00 11.33 -10.66
N SER A 416 1.94 10.53 -10.84
CA SER A 416 1.72 9.30 -10.06
C SER A 416 1.27 8.15 -10.95
N GLY A 417 1.55 6.93 -10.50
CA GLY A 417 1.15 5.70 -11.16
C GLY A 417 0.93 4.55 -10.19
N LEU A 418 0.69 3.35 -10.72
CA LEU A 418 0.50 2.16 -9.90
C LEU A 418 1.85 1.70 -9.31
N PRO A 419 1.94 1.48 -7.99
CA PRO A 419 3.15 1.00 -7.32
C PRO A 419 3.41 -0.47 -7.62
N ALA A 420 4.04 -0.74 -8.76
CA ALA A 420 4.21 -2.10 -9.28
C ALA A 420 5.28 -2.92 -8.56
N SER A 421 6.35 -2.29 -8.09
CA SER A 421 7.38 -2.90 -7.27
C SER A 421 7.93 -1.86 -6.30
N PRO A 422 7.95 -2.12 -4.97
CA PRO A 422 8.22 -1.10 -3.97
C PRO A 422 9.68 -0.63 -3.97
N GLY A 423 9.91 0.56 -3.42
CA GLY A 423 11.23 1.13 -3.20
C GLY A 423 11.41 2.53 -3.75
N GLY A 424 12.56 3.13 -3.43
CA GLY A 424 13.00 4.39 -4.01
C GLY A 424 14.08 4.15 -5.06
N ALA A 425 14.04 4.85 -6.18
CA ALA A 425 15.11 4.88 -7.16
C ALA A 425 15.34 6.30 -7.68
N CYS A 426 16.60 6.62 -7.93
CA CYS A 426 16.99 7.93 -8.47
C CYS A 426 17.98 7.73 -9.60
N GLY A 427 17.76 8.39 -10.74
CA GLY A 427 18.61 8.27 -11.92
C GLY A 427 18.22 9.26 -13.02
N GLN A 428 19.03 9.27 -14.06
CA GLN A 428 18.76 10.03 -15.29
C GLN A 428 17.81 9.24 -16.17
N ILE A 429 16.78 9.87 -16.71
CA ILE A 429 15.81 9.18 -17.57
C ILE A 429 16.42 8.82 -18.92
N VAL A 430 16.12 7.62 -19.39
CA VAL A 430 16.44 7.12 -20.72
C VAL A 430 15.23 6.40 -21.30
N PHE A 431 15.11 6.37 -22.63
CA PHE A 431 13.89 5.93 -23.29
C PHE A 431 14.01 4.59 -24.02
N THR A 432 15.22 4.06 -24.16
CA THR A 432 15.43 2.74 -24.80
C THR A 432 16.31 1.85 -23.92
N ALA A 433 16.17 0.54 -24.11
CA ALA A 433 17.02 -0.44 -23.44
C ALA A 433 18.50 -0.25 -23.79
N SER A 434 18.78 0.04 -25.07
CA SER A 434 20.15 0.29 -25.55
C SER A 434 20.79 1.52 -24.91
N ASP A 435 20.02 2.62 -24.76
CA ASP A 435 20.51 3.82 -24.07
C ASP A 435 20.80 3.50 -22.58
N ALA A 436 19.92 2.73 -21.94
CA ALA A 436 20.13 2.31 -20.56
C ALA A 436 21.42 1.52 -20.38
N GLU A 437 21.71 0.57 -21.30
CA GLU A 437 22.96 -0.22 -21.29
C GLU A 437 24.18 0.65 -21.56
N GLU A 438 24.12 1.53 -22.56
CA GLU A 438 25.23 2.41 -22.91
C GLU A 438 25.58 3.36 -21.75
N TRP A 439 24.57 3.97 -21.14
CA TRP A 439 24.75 4.90 -20.03
C TRP A 439 25.25 4.18 -18.78
N HIS A 440 24.77 2.96 -18.56
CA HIS A 440 25.27 2.13 -17.45
C HIS A 440 26.75 1.77 -17.61
N LYS A 441 27.19 1.43 -18.83
CA LYS A 441 28.62 1.21 -19.13
C LYS A 441 29.49 2.45 -18.83
N LYS A 442 28.89 3.65 -18.91
CA LYS A 442 29.52 4.93 -18.54
C LYS A 442 29.34 5.26 -17.05
N ASN A 443 28.99 4.27 -16.21
CA ASN A 443 28.71 4.41 -14.76
C ASN A 443 27.63 5.44 -14.39
N LYS A 444 26.70 5.75 -15.30
CA LYS A 444 25.56 6.61 -15.01
C LYS A 444 24.43 5.80 -14.38
N LYS A 445 23.74 6.39 -13.40
CA LYS A 445 22.51 5.84 -12.83
C LYS A 445 21.35 6.24 -13.72
N VAL A 446 20.60 5.28 -14.23
CA VAL A 446 19.50 5.52 -15.18
C VAL A 446 18.17 5.01 -14.67
N LEU A 447 17.10 5.69 -15.06
CA LEU A 447 15.72 5.26 -14.94
C LEU A 447 15.18 5.01 -16.35
N LEU A 448 14.70 3.81 -16.61
CA LEU A 448 14.12 3.45 -17.89
C LEU A 448 12.67 3.91 -17.95
N VAL A 449 12.35 4.78 -18.91
CA VAL A 449 11.00 5.34 -19.13
C VAL A 449 10.46 4.83 -20.45
N ARG A 450 9.36 4.08 -20.43
CA ARG A 450 8.80 3.43 -21.64
C ARG A 450 7.28 3.67 -21.72
N HIS A 451 6.71 3.54 -22.91
CA HIS A 451 5.25 3.41 -23.04
C HIS A 451 4.78 2.12 -22.36
N GLU A 452 5.42 1.03 -22.70
CA GLU A 452 5.31 -0.30 -22.11
C GLU A 452 6.64 -1.03 -22.33
N THR A 453 6.91 -2.08 -21.57
CA THR A 453 8.13 -2.88 -21.76
C THR A 453 7.82 -4.21 -22.42
N SER A 454 8.78 -4.68 -23.22
CA SER A 454 8.77 -5.98 -23.90
C SER A 454 9.94 -6.86 -23.41
N PRO A 455 9.98 -8.16 -23.72
CA PRO A 455 11.13 -9.02 -23.42
C PRO A 455 12.47 -8.49 -23.96
N GLU A 456 12.43 -7.70 -25.02
CA GLU A 456 13.63 -7.07 -25.62
C GLU A 456 14.21 -5.97 -24.71
N ASP A 457 13.41 -5.39 -23.81
CA ASP A 457 13.84 -4.36 -22.88
C ASP A 457 14.54 -4.92 -21.63
N VAL A 458 14.58 -6.25 -21.46
CA VAL A 458 15.04 -6.93 -20.23
C VAL A 458 16.46 -6.50 -19.83
N GLN A 459 17.39 -6.37 -20.77
CA GLN A 459 18.76 -5.93 -20.46
C GLN A 459 18.79 -4.48 -19.93
N GLY A 460 18.08 -3.59 -20.61
CA GLY A 460 17.95 -2.19 -20.19
C GLY A 460 17.26 -2.05 -18.82
N MET A 461 16.22 -2.83 -18.59
CA MET A 461 15.54 -2.89 -17.29
C MET A 461 16.48 -3.39 -16.18
N HIS A 462 17.32 -4.40 -16.50
CA HIS A 462 18.26 -4.98 -15.52
C HIS A 462 19.32 -3.98 -15.08
N VAL A 463 19.86 -3.14 -15.96
CA VAL A 463 20.90 -2.17 -15.61
C VAL A 463 20.33 -0.87 -15.00
N SER A 464 19.02 -0.60 -15.20
CA SER A 464 18.36 0.59 -14.69
C SER A 464 18.18 0.52 -13.17
N GLN A 465 18.20 1.68 -12.49
CA GLN A 465 17.89 1.79 -11.05
C GLN A 465 16.40 1.58 -10.77
N GLY A 466 15.54 1.99 -11.71
CA GLY A 466 14.09 1.82 -11.63
C GLY A 466 13.44 1.97 -13.01
N ILE A 467 12.15 1.66 -13.08
CA ILE A 467 11.38 1.58 -14.31
C ILE A 467 10.10 2.37 -14.15
N ILE A 468 9.77 3.14 -15.20
CA ILE A 468 8.52 3.91 -15.27
C ILE A 468 7.84 3.56 -16.60
N THR A 469 6.56 3.24 -16.57
CA THR A 469 5.81 3.02 -17.81
C THR A 469 4.52 3.84 -17.87
N ALA A 470 4.21 4.36 -19.06
CA ALA A 470 2.97 5.09 -19.31
C ALA A 470 1.75 4.15 -19.29
N LYS A 471 1.92 2.93 -19.78
CA LYS A 471 0.89 1.88 -19.80
C LYS A 471 1.30 0.69 -18.93
N GLY A 472 0.34 -0.18 -18.68
CA GLY A 472 0.54 -1.44 -17.96
C GLY A 472 -0.06 -1.42 -16.55
N GLY A 473 -0.43 -2.59 -16.09
CA GLY A 473 -0.97 -2.84 -14.76
C GLY A 473 0.03 -3.57 -13.86
N MET A 474 -0.44 -4.02 -12.70
CA MET A 474 0.38 -4.74 -11.72
C MET A 474 0.88 -6.11 -12.19
N THR A 475 0.33 -6.63 -13.29
CA THR A 475 0.74 -7.90 -13.92
C THR A 475 1.50 -7.70 -15.23
N SER A 476 1.77 -6.45 -15.64
CA SER A 476 2.52 -6.15 -16.86
C SER A 476 3.95 -6.70 -16.79
N HIS A 477 4.57 -6.88 -17.95
CA HIS A 477 5.97 -7.33 -18.07
C HIS A 477 6.91 -6.48 -17.20
N ALA A 478 6.78 -5.14 -17.23
CA ALA A 478 7.55 -4.24 -16.38
C ALA A 478 7.39 -4.58 -14.89
N ALA A 479 6.15 -4.77 -14.45
CA ALA A 479 5.84 -5.05 -13.04
C ALA A 479 6.41 -6.40 -12.58
N LEU A 480 6.29 -7.44 -13.41
CA LEU A 480 6.74 -8.79 -13.07
C LEU A 480 8.27 -8.88 -13.00
N VAL A 481 8.94 -8.34 -14.01
CA VAL A 481 10.41 -8.34 -14.10
C VAL A 481 11.01 -7.49 -12.98
N ALA A 482 10.48 -6.29 -12.75
CA ALA A 482 10.96 -5.40 -11.70
C ALA A 482 10.82 -6.03 -10.31
N ARG A 483 9.69 -6.68 -10.02
CA ARG A 483 9.51 -7.43 -8.76
C ARG A 483 10.47 -8.60 -8.63
N GLY A 484 10.70 -9.35 -9.71
CA GLY A 484 11.65 -10.45 -9.72
C GLY A 484 13.08 -10.01 -9.37
N TRP A 485 13.43 -8.76 -9.69
CA TRP A 485 14.77 -8.21 -9.41
C TRP A 485 14.82 -7.26 -8.21
N GLY A 486 13.68 -7.02 -7.54
CA GLY A 486 13.60 -6.06 -6.45
C GLY A 486 13.90 -4.62 -6.88
N LYS A 487 13.53 -4.25 -8.11
CA LYS A 487 13.72 -2.90 -8.65
C LYS A 487 12.48 -2.07 -8.48
N ALA A 488 12.66 -0.81 -8.10
CA ALA A 488 11.58 0.16 -8.02
C ALA A 488 10.86 0.29 -9.38
N CYS A 489 9.53 0.19 -9.39
CA CYS A 489 8.77 0.25 -10.63
C CYS A 489 7.41 0.92 -10.43
N ILE A 490 7.12 1.89 -11.27
CA ILE A 490 5.81 2.55 -11.36
C ILE A 490 5.27 2.31 -12.77
N VAL A 491 4.03 1.82 -12.86
CA VAL A 491 3.38 1.54 -14.15
C VAL A 491 2.05 2.30 -14.27
N GLY A 492 1.57 2.47 -15.50
CA GLY A 492 0.28 3.10 -15.75
C GLY A 492 0.26 4.61 -15.45
N CYS A 493 1.38 5.29 -15.66
CA CYS A 493 1.47 6.75 -15.54
C CYS A 493 0.86 7.41 -16.77
N SER A 494 -0.45 7.61 -16.79
CA SER A 494 -1.23 7.96 -17.99
C SER A 494 -0.88 9.32 -18.59
N ASN A 495 -0.31 10.25 -17.81
CA ASN A 495 0.06 11.59 -18.28
C ASN A 495 1.48 11.65 -18.86
N LEU A 496 2.20 10.52 -18.95
CA LEU A 496 3.48 10.45 -19.63
C LEU A 496 3.29 10.37 -21.14
N ASN A 497 3.65 11.43 -21.85
CA ASN A 497 3.71 11.43 -23.32
C ASN A 497 5.17 11.36 -23.76
N ILE A 498 5.58 10.19 -24.28
CA ILE A 498 6.98 9.88 -24.63
C ILE A 498 7.18 10.03 -26.14
N ASP A 499 8.12 10.86 -26.55
CA ASP A 499 8.59 10.98 -27.94
C ASP A 499 9.97 10.34 -28.09
N LEU A 500 10.00 9.11 -28.60
CA LEU A 500 11.23 8.34 -28.81
C LEU A 500 12.17 8.95 -29.87
N LYS A 501 11.65 9.69 -30.88
CA LYS A 501 12.45 10.33 -31.91
C LYS A 501 13.19 11.54 -31.34
N ARG A 502 12.50 12.35 -30.55
CA ARG A 502 13.08 13.54 -29.90
C ARG A 502 13.76 13.22 -28.57
N LYS A 503 13.64 11.99 -28.09
CA LYS A 503 14.12 11.53 -26.78
C LYS A 503 13.64 12.47 -25.65
N THR A 504 12.33 12.67 -25.56
CA THR A 504 11.69 13.52 -24.58
C THR A 504 10.49 12.84 -23.94
N VAL A 505 10.15 13.25 -22.75
CA VAL A 505 8.86 12.93 -22.08
C VAL A 505 8.19 14.21 -21.64
N THR A 506 6.92 14.36 -21.97
CA THR A 506 6.09 15.49 -21.51
C THR A 506 5.15 15.01 -20.40
N ILE A 507 5.19 15.67 -19.25
CA ILE A 507 4.38 15.41 -18.08
C ILE A 507 3.72 16.73 -17.66
N ASN A 508 2.40 16.74 -17.57
CA ASN A 508 1.65 17.95 -17.16
C ASN A 508 2.09 19.24 -17.90
N LYS A 509 2.28 19.17 -19.23
CA LYS A 509 2.73 20.25 -20.13
C LYS A 509 4.20 20.67 -19.98
N VAL A 510 4.97 20.04 -19.10
CA VAL A 510 6.42 20.25 -18.97
C VAL A 510 7.16 19.15 -19.72
N THR A 511 8.12 19.52 -20.59
CA THR A 511 8.89 18.57 -21.39
C THR A 511 10.30 18.38 -20.85
N TYR A 512 10.66 17.16 -20.56
CA TYR A 512 11.96 16.75 -20.06
C TYR A 512 12.72 16.00 -21.15
N LYS A 513 14.01 16.31 -21.32
CA LYS A 513 14.91 15.63 -22.25
C LYS A 513 15.57 14.41 -21.61
N GLU A 514 16.05 13.49 -22.43
CA GLU A 514 16.89 12.39 -21.99
C GLU A 514 18.06 12.92 -21.11
N GLY A 515 18.32 12.24 -19.99
CA GLY A 515 19.33 12.65 -19.03
C GLY A 515 18.83 13.55 -17.90
N ALA A 516 17.58 14.02 -17.93
CA ALA A 516 16.99 14.72 -16.80
C ALA A 516 16.97 13.80 -15.56
N TRP A 517 17.23 14.36 -14.38
CA TRP A 517 17.21 13.61 -13.14
C TRP A 517 15.78 13.42 -12.63
N PHE A 518 15.39 12.17 -12.46
CA PHE A 518 14.14 11.82 -11.81
C PHE A 518 14.41 10.97 -10.57
N THR A 519 13.53 11.09 -9.60
CA THR A 519 13.44 10.20 -8.45
C THR A 519 12.06 9.61 -8.38
N ILE A 520 11.95 8.31 -8.11
CA ILE A 520 10.68 7.62 -7.91
C ILE A 520 10.58 7.08 -6.49
N ASN A 521 9.43 7.32 -5.86
CA ASN A 521 8.96 6.55 -4.71
C ASN A 521 7.91 5.56 -5.21
N SER A 522 8.37 4.40 -5.61
CA SER A 522 7.46 3.39 -6.14
C SER A 522 6.66 2.65 -5.07
N THR A 523 6.91 2.88 -3.78
CA THR A 523 6.05 2.39 -2.70
C THR A 523 4.72 3.15 -2.66
N GLU A 524 4.77 4.47 -2.91
CA GLU A 524 3.59 5.34 -2.96
C GLU A 524 3.13 5.64 -4.40
N GLY A 525 3.93 5.28 -5.40
CA GLY A 525 3.64 5.52 -6.82
C GLY A 525 3.96 6.95 -7.30
N PHE A 526 4.85 7.68 -6.64
CA PHE A 526 5.17 9.08 -6.95
C PHE A 526 6.44 9.25 -7.76
N ILE A 527 6.43 10.22 -8.69
CA ILE A 527 7.55 10.61 -9.54
C ILE A 527 7.91 12.07 -9.25
N TYR A 528 9.21 12.34 -9.07
CA TYR A 528 9.78 13.67 -8.84
C TYR A 528 10.80 13.99 -9.93
N ASP A 529 10.82 15.23 -10.43
CA ASP A 529 11.76 15.74 -11.46
C ASP A 529 13.08 16.26 -10.89
N GLN A 530 13.47 15.74 -9.74
CA GLN A 530 14.65 16.15 -8.99
C GLN A 530 15.47 14.95 -8.56
N LYS A 531 16.77 15.20 -8.29
CA LYS A 531 17.69 14.24 -7.70
C LYS A 531 17.51 14.24 -6.18
N LEU A 532 16.62 13.39 -5.65
CA LEU A 532 16.44 13.22 -4.22
C LEU A 532 17.36 12.12 -3.68
N ASN A 533 17.81 12.29 -2.45
CA ASN A 533 18.62 11.28 -1.78
C ASN A 533 17.79 10.06 -1.38
N LEU A 534 18.41 8.89 -1.50
CA LEU A 534 17.84 7.61 -1.09
C LEU A 534 18.49 7.12 0.20
N VAL A 535 17.67 6.68 1.14
CA VAL A 535 18.12 6.03 2.37
C VAL A 535 18.10 4.52 2.16
N LYS A 536 19.29 3.87 2.29
CA LYS A 536 19.41 2.40 2.21
C LYS A 536 18.91 1.76 3.51
N SER A 537 17.99 0.84 3.39
CA SER A 537 17.56 0.02 4.52
C SER A 537 18.54 -1.11 4.79
N ASN A 538 19.02 -1.23 6.03
CA ASN A 538 19.80 -2.39 6.49
C ASN A 538 18.98 -3.20 7.50
N PHE A 539 17.88 -3.80 7.03
CA PHE A 539 16.95 -4.54 7.87
C PHE A 539 17.58 -5.76 8.58
N PHE A 540 18.66 -6.35 8.04
CA PHE A 540 19.40 -7.42 8.72
C PHE A 540 20.12 -6.96 10.00
N LYS A 541 20.35 -5.68 10.18
CA LYS A 541 20.87 -5.10 11.42
C LYS A 541 19.76 -4.64 12.37
N ASN A 542 18.52 -4.62 11.92
CA ASN A 542 17.38 -4.19 12.73
C ASN A 542 16.98 -5.30 13.73
N LYS A 543 17.43 -5.15 14.99
CA LYS A 543 17.15 -6.12 16.08
C LYS A 543 15.65 -6.38 16.29
N LYS A 544 14.79 -5.36 16.13
CA LYS A 544 13.34 -5.50 16.32
C LYS A 544 12.72 -6.32 15.18
N PHE A 545 13.17 -6.12 13.94
CA PHE A 545 12.77 -6.94 12.81
C PHE A 545 13.21 -8.41 12.97
N LEU A 546 14.46 -8.64 13.36
CA LEU A 546 14.95 -10.00 13.62
C LEU A 546 14.17 -10.71 14.73
N LYS A 547 13.82 -9.98 15.79
CA LYS A 547 12.96 -10.51 16.87
C LYS A 547 11.57 -10.87 16.35
N LEU A 548 10.94 -10.01 15.56
CA LEU A 548 9.65 -10.29 14.90
C LEU A 548 9.74 -11.57 14.06
N MET A 549 10.76 -11.69 13.21
CA MET A 549 10.96 -12.87 12.36
C MET A 549 11.18 -14.15 13.17
N SER A 550 11.87 -14.06 14.29
CA SER A 550 12.03 -15.23 15.18
C SER A 550 10.71 -15.65 15.82
N LEU A 551 9.85 -14.70 16.18
CA LEU A 551 8.52 -14.98 16.73
C LEU A 551 7.60 -15.62 15.68
N THR A 552 7.62 -15.15 14.42
CA THR A 552 6.78 -15.74 13.35
C THR A 552 7.07 -17.22 13.15
N ASN A 553 8.33 -17.66 13.37
CA ASN A 553 8.70 -19.07 13.26
C ASN A 553 8.00 -19.99 14.29
N LYS A 554 7.53 -19.43 15.42
CA LYS A 554 6.79 -20.19 16.45
C LYS A 554 5.32 -20.44 16.05
N PHE A 555 4.74 -19.53 15.26
CA PHE A 555 3.31 -19.54 14.93
C PHE A 555 3.00 -20.13 13.55
N LYS A 556 3.98 -20.17 12.65
CA LYS A 556 3.74 -20.72 11.30
C LYS A 556 3.47 -22.22 11.33
N ARG A 557 2.44 -22.66 10.59
CA ARG A 557 2.13 -24.07 10.36
C ARG A 557 2.84 -24.62 9.15
N LEU A 558 2.97 -23.80 8.10
CA LEU A 558 3.57 -24.18 6.83
C LEU A 558 5.04 -23.77 6.78
N LYS A 559 5.85 -24.57 6.10
CA LYS A 559 7.21 -24.19 5.76
C LYS A 559 7.18 -23.19 4.61
N ILE A 560 8.07 -22.18 4.65
CA ILE A 560 8.21 -21.18 3.60
C ILE A 560 9.42 -21.54 2.75
N ARG A 561 9.20 -21.62 1.43
CA ARG A 561 10.23 -21.81 0.43
C ARG A 561 10.24 -20.65 -0.55
N ALA A 562 11.43 -20.26 -1.00
CA ALA A 562 11.60 -19.20 -1.96
C ALA A 562 11.69 -19.75 -3.39
N ASN A 563 11.43 -18.90 -4.37
CA ASN A 563 11.82 -19.14 -5.75
C ASN A 563 13.25 -18.59 -5.93
N ALA A 564 14.14 -19.40 -6.48
CA ALA A 564 15.51 -18.96 -6.80
C ALA A 564 16.05 -19.81 -7.96
N ASP A 565 16.50 -19.15 -9.00
CA ASP A 565 16.98 -19.77 -10.24
C ASP A 565 18.51 -19.71 -10.37
N ASN A 566 19.17 -19.09 -9.41
CA ASN A 566 20.64 -18.98 -9.35
C ASN A 566 21.18 -19.06 -7.91
N PRO A 567 22.47 -19.37 -7.72
CA PRO A 567 23.06 -19.54 -6.39
C PRO A 567 23.06 -18.29 -5.50
N LYS A 568 23.08 -17.08 -6.09
CA LYS A 568 23.06 -15.82 -5.34
C LYS A 568 21.69 -15.62 -4.68
N ASP A 569 20.63 -15.85 -5.42
CA ASP A 569 19.26 -15.75 -4.92
C ASP A 569 18.98 -16.85 -3.87
N ALA A 570 19.50 -18.06 -4.07
CA ALA A 570 19.41 -19.14 -3.10
C ALA A 570 20.10 -18.76 -1.78
N ALA A 571 21.30 -18.21 -1.82
CA ALA A 571 22.01 -17.76 -0.63
C ALA A 571 21.29 -16.60 0.07
N LEU A 572 20.74 -15.66 -0.69
CA LEU A 572 19.94 -14.57 -0.17
C LEU A 572 18.67 -15.09 0.50
N SER A 573 17.95 -16.01 -0.14
CA SER A 573 16.74 -16.60 0.42
C SER A 573 17.02 -17.34 1.75
N LYS A 574 18.13 -18.06 1.85
CA LYS A 574 18.57 -18.70 3.10
C LYS A 574 18.82 -17.65 4.19
N LYS A 575 19.51 -16.56 3.85
CA LYS A 575 19.77 -15.44 4.77
C LYS A 575 18.47 -14.79 5.25
N LEU A 576 17.45 -14.72 4.40
CA LEU A 576 16.11 -14.23 4.73
C LEU A 576 15.25 -15.22 5.55
N GLY A 577 15.76 -16.43 5.83
CA GLY A 577 15.09 -17.43 6.64
C GLY A 577 14.21 -18.42 5.86
N SER A 578 14.39 -18.52 4.54
CA SER A 578 13.73 -19.55 3.72
C SER A 578 14.15 -20.95 4.17
N GLN A 579 13.18 -21.86 4.19
CA GLN A 579 13.39 -23.25 4.60
C GLN A 579 13.62 -24.19 3.41
N GLY A 580 14.01 -23.63 2.29
CA GLY A 580 14.35 -24.31 1.04
C GLY A 580 13.98 -23.49 -0.19
N ILE A 581 14.28 -24.03 -1.36
CA ILE A 581 13.82 -23.49 -2.63
C ILE A 581 12.59 -24.28 -3.06
N GLY A 582 11.48 -23.57 -3.28
CA GLY A 582 10.20 -24.14 -3.70
C GLY A 582 10.09 -24.29 -5.22
N LEU A 583 10.83 -23.46 -5.95
CA LEU A 583 10.92 -23.53 -7.40
C LEU A 583 12.27 -22.99 -7.86
N CYS A 584 13.04 -23.87 -8.52
CA CYS A 584 14.19 -23.54 -9.33
C CYS A 584 13.84 -23.89 -10.80
N ARG A 585 13.78 -22.87 -11.65
CA ARG A 585 13.46 -23.01 -13.07
C ARG A 585 14.74 -23.24 -13.85
N THR A 586 14.82 -24.40 -14.49
CA THR A 586 16.05 -24.79 -15.21
C THR A 586 16.22 -24.04 -16.54
N GLU A 587 15.14 -23.56 -17.13
CA GLU A 587 15.18 -22.78 -18.35
C GLU A 587 15.99 -21.48 -18.23
N HIS A 588 15.97 -20.82 -17.07
CA HIS A 588 16.75 -19.62 -16.85
C HIS A 588 18.27 -19.86 -16.90
N MET A 589 18.70 -21.10 -16.67
CA MET A 589 20.11 -21.48 -16.80
C MET A 589 20.58 -21.55 -18.27
N PHE A 590 19.64 -21.63 -19.23
CA PHE A 590 19.95 -21.76 -20.65
C PHE A 590 20.11 -20.45 -21.39
N PHE A 591 19.57 -19.34 -20.88
CA PHE A 591 19.63 -18.04 -21.56
C PHE A 591 21.00 -17.33 -21.50
N ASP A 592 22.00 -17.91 -20.84
CA ASP A 592 23.39 -17.36 -20.89
C ASP A 592 23.96 -17.41 -22.31
N LYS A 593 24.67 -16.37 -22.72
CA LYS A 593 25.22 -16.21 -24.10
C LYS A 593 26.11 -17.37 -24.58
N LYS A 594 26.77 -18.07 -23.65
CA LYS A 594 27.62 -19.23 -23.96
C LYS A 594 26.82 -20.50 -24.15
N ARG A 595 25.65 -20.60 -23.50
CA ARG A 595 24.83 -21.82 -23.42
C ARG A 595 23.72 -21.84 -24.45
N ILE A 596 23.13 -20.68 -24.73
CA ILE A 596 21.98 -20.58 -25.66
C ILE A 596 22.29 -21.17 -27.02
N ARG A 597 23.54 -21.08 -27.49
CA ARG A 597 23.96 -21.67 -28.78
C ARG A 597 23.85 -23.20 -28.80
N SER A 598 24.25 -23.88 -27.73
CA SER A 598 24.11 -25.33 -27.62
C SER A 598 22.63 -25.76 -27.52
N VAL A 599 21.80 -24.96 -26.84
CA VAL A 599 20.34 -25.15 -26.84
C VAL A 599 19.78 -25.01 -28.24
N GLN A 600 20.17 -23.98 -28.97
CA GLN A 600 19.74 -23.74 -30.34
C GLN A 600 20.20 -24.85 -31.29
N LYS A 601 21.44 -25.33 -31.17
CA LYS A 601 21.92 -26.51 -31.94
C LYS A 601 21.08 -27.74 -31.60
N MET A 602 20.79 -28.01 -30.35
CA MET A 602 19.94 -29.12 -29.95
C MET A 602 18.56 -29.05 -30.59
N ILE A 603 17.90 -27.88 -30.54
CA ILE A 603 16.56 -27.67 -31.09
C ILE A 603 16.54 -27.84 -32.63
N LEU A 604 17.59 -27.36 -33.29
CA LEU A 604 17.70 -27.34 -34.75
C LEU A 604 18.29 -28.64 -35.34
N SER A 605 18.75 -29.57 -34.50
CA SER A 605 19.33 -30.86 -34.93
C SER A 605 18.29 -31.78 -35.56
N ASN A 606 18.66 -32.40 -36.69
CA ASN A 606 17.79 -33.31 -37.45
C ASN A 606 17.92 -34.76 -36.97
N SER A 607 19.02 -35.15 -36.34
CA SER A 607 19.25 -36.48 -35.84
C SER A 607 19.23 -36.57 -34.30
N ASN A 608 18.84 -37.71 -33.74
CA ASN A 608 18.91 -37.96 -32.28
C ASN A 608 20.36 -37.93 -31.76
N ALA A 609 21.32 -38.35 -32.59
CA ALA A 609 22.73 -38.36 -32.20
C ALA A 609 23.26 -36.91 -32.07
N ASP A 610 23.00 -36.04 -33.08
CA ASP A 610 23.44 -34.65 -33.05
C ASP A 610 22.75 -33.88 -31.91
N ARG A 611 21.45 -34.13 -31.65
CA ARG A 611 20.70 -33.54 -30.55
C ARG A 611 21.31 -33.94 -29.22
N LYS A 612 21.62 -35.21 -29.06
CA LYS A 612 22.24 -35.73 -27.83
C LYS A 612 23.65 -35.11 -27.63
N ASN A 613 24.43 -34.97 -28.68
CA ASN A 613 25.73 -34.33 -28.61
C ASN A 613 25.61 -32.86 -28.20
N ALA A 614 24.70 -32.12 -28.84
CA ALA A 614 24.46 -30.69 -28.54
C ALA A 614 23.98 -30.47 -27.09
N ILE A 615 23.07 -31.31 -26.59
CA ILE A 615 22.58 -31.16 -25.21
C ILE A 615 23.62 -31.53 -24.18
N MET A 616 24.50 -32.49 -24.48
CA MET A 616 25.59 -32.88 -23.58
C MET A 616 26.66 -31.80 -23.43
N GLU A 617 26.77 -30.85 -24.37
CA GLU A 617 27.58 -29.63 -24.20
C GLU A 617 27.11 -28.82 -22.97
N LEU A 618 25.84 -28.90 -22.60
CA LEU A 618 25.23 -28.17 -21.47
C LEU A 618 25.50 -28.84 -20.12
N LEU A 619 25.77 -30.13 -20.09
CA LEU A 619 25.94 -30.90 -18.86
C LEU A 619 26.96 -30.29 -17.87
N PRO A 620 28.16 -29.88 -18.26
CA PRO A 620 29.12 -29.28 -17.36
C PRO A 620 28.63 -27.99 -16.71
N TYR A 621 27.91 -27.19 -17.46
CA TYR A 621 27.35 -25.93 -16.98
C TYR A 621 26.23 -26.18 -15.97
N GLN A 622 25.24 -26.99 -16.29
CA GLN A 622 24.16 -27.31 -15.36
C GLN A 622 24.63 -28.05 -14.10
N LYS A 623 25.56 -28.99 -14.24
CA LYS A 623 26.20 -29.61 -13.09
C LYS A 623 26.81 -28.59 -12.12
N ASN A 624 27.50 -27.59 -12.63
CA ASN A 624 28.10 -26.55 -11.79
C ASN A 624 27.04 -25.65 -11.16
N ASP A 625 25.99 -25.33 -11.90
CA ASP A 625 24.88 -24.50 -11.37
C ASP A 625 24.12 -25.22 -10.26
N PHE A 626 23.75 -26.49 -10.47
CA PHE A 626 23.10 -27.30 -9.44
C PHE A 626 24.00 -27.53 -8.23
N TYR A 627 25.30 -27.79 -8.43
CA TYR A 627 26.24 -27.89 -7.33
C TYR A 627 26.26 -26.63 -6.47
N LYS A 628 26.41 -25.46 -7.10
CA LYS A 628 26.44 -24.18 -6.38
C LYS A 628 25.10 -23.87 -5.71
N MET A 629 23.97 -24.17 -6.39
CA MET A 629 22.63 -23.95 -5.87
C MET A 629 22.36 -24.82 -4.62
N LEU A 630 22.61 -26.11 -4.70
CA LEU A 630 22.42 -27.06 -3.61
C LEU A 630 23.35 -26.74 -2.43
N LYS A 631 24.60 -26.37 -2.71
CA LYS A 631 25.57 -25.94 -1.68
C LYS A 631 25.12 -24.69 -0.95
N ALA A 632 24.63 -23.68 -1.66
CA ALA A 632 24.20 -22.41 -1.09
C ALA A 632 23.07 -22.55 -0.07
N ILE A 633 22.11 -23.43 -0.33
CA ILE A 633 20.92 -23.61 0.52
C ILE A 633 21.06 -24.76 1.53
N SER A 634 22.10 -25.62 1.38
CA SER A 634 22.31 -26.78 2.27
C SER A 634 22.11 -26.42 3.76
N PRO A 635 21.49 -27.28 4.59
CA PRO A 635 20.92 -28.62 4.29
C PRO A 635 19.47 -28.60 3.76
N ASN A 636 18.94 -27.44 3.48
CA ASN A 636 17.53 -27.28 3.08
C ASN A 636 17.27 -27.84 1.65
N PRO A 637 16.05 -28.28 1.35
CA PRO A 637 15.70 -28.85 0.06
C PRO A 637 15.61 -27.80 -1.07
N VAL A 638 15.88 -28.28 -2.29
CA VAL A 638 15.71 -27.52 -3.53
C VAL A 638 14.78 -28.29 -4.46
N THR A 639 13.62 -27.72 -4.77
CA THR A 639 12.71 -28.25 -5.77
C THR A 639 13.14 -27.73 -7.14
N ILE A 640 13.66 -28.59 -7.98
CA ILE A 640 14.18 -28.30 -9.31
C ILE A 640 13.14 -28.73 -10.33
N ARG A 641 12.55 -27.78 -11.03
CA ARG A 641 11.63 -28.05 -12.13
C ARG A 641 12.45 -28.37 -13.38
N LEU A 642 12.19 -29.53 -14.00
CA LEU A 642 12.77 -29.85 -15.30
C LEU A 642 12.28 -28.87 -16.37
N LEU A 643 12.90 -28.88 -17.54
CA LEU A 643 12.62 -27.94 -18.62
C LEU A 643 11.13 -27.87 -18.92
N ASP A 644 10.57 -26.68 -18.89
CA ASP A 644 9.13 -26.43 -19.05
C ASP A 644 8.75 -25.69 -20.34
N PRO A 645 9.40 -24.57 -20.74
CA PRO A 645 8.92 -23.80 -21.89
C PRO A 645 9.09 -24.55 -23.22
N PRO A 646 8.29 -24.19 -24.26
CA PRO A 646 8.42 -24.75 -25.59
C PRO A 646 9.74 -24.32 -26.24
N LEU A 647 10.22 -25.14 -27.18
CA LEU A 647 11.56 -24.97 -27.78
C LEU A 647 11.72 -23.66 -28.55
N HIS A 648 10.65 -23.13 -29.15
CA HIS A 648 10.74 -21.91 -29.96
C HIS A 648 11.14 -20.68 -29.14
N GLU A 649 10.92 -20.68 -27.81
CA GLU A 649 11.33 -19.56 -26.94
C GLU A 649 12.86 -19.37 -26.86
N PHE A 650 13.62 -20.43 -27.16
CA PHE A 650 15.09 -20.38 -27.21
C PHE A 650 15.64 -19.99 -28.59
N LEU A 651 14.79 -19.92 -29.60
CA LEU A 651 15.21 -19.61 -30.99
C LEU A 651 15.16 -18.11 -31.27
N PRO A 652 15.97 -17.62 -32.18
CA PRO A 652 15.91 -16.23 -32.59
C PRO A 652 14.61 -15.91 -33.32
N SER A 653 14.14 -14.66 -33.16
CA SER A 653 13.07 -14.16 -34.01
C SER A 653 13.43 -14.27 -35.48
N GLN A 654 12.46 -14.58 -36.35
CA GLN A 654 12.62 -14.62 -37.82
C GLN A 654 13.23 -13.34 -38.40
N LYS A 655 13.01 -12.20 -37.72
CA LYS A 655 13.56 -10.90 -38.13
C LYS A 655 15.05 -10.74 -37.83
N ASN A 656 15.65 -11.62 -37.03
CA ASN A 656 17.04 -11.52 -36.61
C ASN A 656 17.97 -12.29 -37.59
N ILE A 657 18.06 -11.80 -38.81
CA ILE A 657 18.84 -12.41 -39.91
C ILE A 657 20.31 -12.62 -39.54
N LYS A 658 20.93 -11.69 -38.77
CA LYS A 658 22.33 -11.81 -38.35
C LYS A 658 22.58 -13.05 -37.50
N LEU A 659 21.68 -13.31 -36.54
CA LEU A 659 21.80 -14.47 -35.64
C LEU A 659 21.48 -15.77 -36.38
N ILE A 660 20.48 -15.77 -37.29
CA ILE A 660 20.13 -16.92 -38.12
C ILE A 660 21.33 -17.29 -39.01
N ASN A 661 21.97 -16.33 -39.70
CA ASN A 661 23.15 -16.58 -40.49
C ASN A 661 24.36 -17.10 -39.69
N SER A 662 24.53 -16.60 -38.47
CA SER A 662 25.57 -17.12 -37.55
C SER A 662 25.30 -18.57 -37.15
N LEU A 663 24.05 -18.92 -36.89
CA LEU A 663 23.67 -20.31 -36.56
C LEU A 663 23.84 -21.23 -37.77
N ALA A 664 23.43 -20.79 -38.95
CA ALA A 664 23.60 -21.48 -40.22
C ALA A 664 25.05 -21.87 -40.49
N LYS A 665 25.96 -20.89 -40.34
CA LYS A 665 27.40 -21.13 -40.48
C LYS A 665 27.94 -22.12 -39.44
N ASN A 666 27.50 -22.02 -38.17
CA ASN A 666 27.97 -22.88 -37.08
C ASN A 666 27.46 -24.33 -37.20
N MET A 667 26.32 -24.54 -37.78
CA MET A 667 25.70 -25.86 -37.98
C MET A 667 25.91 -26.47 -39.35
N ASN A 668 26.57 -25.74 -40.27
CA ASN A 668 26.80 -26.13 -41.64
C ASN A 668 25.50 -26.46 -42.42
N ILE A 669 24.44 -25.66 -42.14
CA ILE A 669 23.14 -25.77 -42.83
C ILE A 669 22.73 -24.41 -43.38
N SER A 670 21.75 -24.39 -44.33
CA SER A 670 21.33 -23.14 -44.94
C SER A 670 20.51 -22.26 -43.97
N SER A 671 20.65 -20.93 -44.11
CA SER A 671 19.82 -19.98 -43.36
C SER A 671 18.33 -20.16 -43.63
N LYS A 672 17.96 -20.60 -44.82
CA LYS A 672 16.59 -20.92 -45.24
C LYS A 672 16.03 -22.10 -44.42
N GLU A 673 16.84 -23.14 -44.26
CA GLU A 673 16.47 -24.34 -43.49
C GLU A 673 16.26 -23.99 -42.01
N ILE A 674 17.12 -23.16 -41.43
CA ILE A 674 16.92 -22.66 -40.03
C ILE A 674 15.64 -21.85 -39.93
N THR A 675 15.39 -20.95 -40.88
CA THR A 675 14.17 -20.14 -40.90
C THR A 675 12.92 -21.01 -40.99
N ASN A 676 12.91 -21.99 -41.85
CA ASN A 676 11.81 -22.93 -41.99
C ASN A 676 11.59 -23.71 -40.66
N ARG A 677 12.67 -24.17 -40.02
CA ARG A 677 12.59 -24.88 -38.74
C ARG A 677 12.07 -23.99 -37.60
N ILE A 678 12.42 -22.70 -37.59
CA ILE A 678 11.87 -21.73 -36.65
C ILE A 678 10.36 -21.56 -36.87
N ILE A 679 9.92 -21.51 -38.12
CA ILE A 679 8.50 -21.42 -38.48
C ILE A 679 7.74 -22.68 -38.04
N ASP A 680 8.28 -23.86 -38.36
CA ASP A 680 7.66 -25.15 -38.03
C ASP A 680 7.51 -25.37 -36.50
N LEU A 681 8.46 -24.85 -35.72
CA LEU A 681 8.44 -24.98 -34.24
C LEU A 681 7.64 -23.86 -33.55
N PHE A 682 7.20 -22.86 -34.30
CA PHE A 682 6.43 -21.77 -33.70
C PHE A 682 5.03 -22.24 -33.34
N GLU A 683 4.70 -22.13 -32.09
CA GLU A 683 3.39 -22.52 -31.52
C GLU A 683 2.45 -21.32 -31.41
N ILE A 684 1.24 -21.47 -31.95
CA ILE A 684 0.19 -20.42 -31.88
C ILE A 684 -0.29 -20.26 -30.43
N ASN A 685 -0.34 -21.37 -29.69
CA ASN A 685 -0.67 -21.36 -28.27
C ASN A 685 0.39 -22.09 -27.44
N PRO A 686 1.45 -21.39 -27.03
CA PRO A 686 2.55 -22.00 -26.25
C PRO A 686 2.12 -22.65 -24.94
N MET A 687 1.03 -22.16 -24.35
CA MET A 687 0.53 -22.67 -23.08
C MET A 687 0.03 -24.12 -23.17
N LEU A 688 -0.61 -24.47 -24.27
CA LEU A 688 -1.20 -25.79 -24.50
C LEU A 688 -0.37 -26.64 -25.46
N GLY A 689 0.79 -26.16 -25.88
CA GLY A 689 1.65 -26.74 -26.87
C GLY A 689 2.61 -27.83 -26.40
N HIS A 690 3.69 -28.00 -27.15
CA HIS A 690 4.72 -29.02 -26.95
C HIS A 690 5.77 -28.53 -25.93
N ARG A 691 5.44 -28.58 -24.67
CA ARG A 691 6.26 -28.10 -23.53
C ARG A 691 6.21 -29.09 -22.37
N GLY A 692 7.06 -28.86 -21.37
CA GLY A 692 7.07 -29.60 -20.11
C GLY A 692 7.27 -31.10 -20.31
N CYS A 693 6.48 -31.94 -19.62
CA CYS A 693 6.60 -33.39 -19.75
C CYS A 693 6.31 -33.90 -21.17
N ARG A 694 5.50 -33.21 -21.98
CA ARG A 694 5.23 -33.58 -23.37
C ARG A 694 6.51 -33.51 -24.19
N LEU A 695 7.29 -32.44 -23.99
CA LEU A 695 8.59 -32.28 -24.60
C LEU A 695 9.57 -33.35 -24.14
N ALA A 696 9.57 -33.65 -22.83
CA ALA A 696 10.42 -34.66 -22.24
C ALA A 696 10.09 -36.11 -22.68
N VAL A 697 8.85 -36.38 -23.03
CA VAL A 697 8.43 -37.64 -23.64
C VAL A 697 8.95 -37.75 -25.09
N SER A 698 8.88 -36.70 -25.88
CA SER A 698 9.35 -36.66 -27.27
C SER A 698 10.89 -36.66 -27.38
N PHE A 699 11.56 -36.00 -26.43
CA PHE A 699 13.01 -35.81 -26.41
C PHE A 699 13.58 -36.21 -25.03
N PRO A 700 13.64 -37.52 -24.72
CA PRO A 700 14.04 -38.01 -23.38
C PRO A 700 15.47 -37.63 -22.99
N GLU A 701 16.37 -37.41 -23.99
CA GLU A 701 17.73 -36.94 -23.76
C GLU A 701 17.80 -35.63 -22.95
N ILE A 702 16.78 -34.77 -23.01
CA ILE A 702 16.69 -33.52 -22.24
C ILE A 702 16.58 -33.87 -20.74
N THR A 703 15.63 -34.73 -20.38
CA THR A 703 15.47 -35.20 -19.01
C THR A 703 16.72 -35.95 -18.54
N GLU A 704 17.28 -36.85 -19.38
CA GLU A 704 18.49 -37.61 -19.06
C GLU A 704 19.65 -36.68 -18.69
N MET A 705 19.94 -35.68 -19.50
CA MET A 705 21.02 -34.72 -19.25
C MET A 705 20.78 -33.91 -17.98
N GLN A 706 19.57 -33.37 -17.77
CA GLN A 706 19.27 -32.55 -16.58
C GLN A 706 19.39 -33.37 -15.28
N VAL A 707 18.85 -34.60 -15.29
CA VAL A 707 18.93 -35.50 -14.13
C VAL A 707 20.37 -35.94 -13.88
N GLU A 708 21.14 -36.24 -14.93
CA GLU A 708 22.57 -36.56 -14.81
C GLU A 708 23.36 -35.39 -14.20
N ALA A 709 23.04 -34.11 -14.58
CA ALA A 709 23.63 -32.91 -14.04
C ALA A 709 23.33 -32.77 -12.53
N ILE A 710 22.03 -32.93 -12.15
CA ILE A 710 21.60 -32.84 -10.75
C ILE A 710 22.28 -33.87 -9.88
N PHE A 711 22.24 -35.16 -10.29
CA PHE A 711 22.79 -36.24 -9.48
C PHE A 711 24.31 -36.25 -9.42
N THR A 712 25.01 -35.82 -10.49
CA THR A 712 26.46 -35.64 -10.46
C THR A 712 26.86 -34.48 -9.53
N ALA A 713 26.04 -33.39 -9.46
CA ALA A 713 26.24 -32.33 -8.50
C ALA A 713 26.05 -32.83 -7.05
N CYS A 714 25.03 -33.66 -6.81
CA CYS A 714 24.80 -34.29 -5.51
C CYS A 714 25.96 -35.24 -5.12
N ALA A 715 26.46 -36.07 -6.06
CA ALA A 715 27.60 -36.96 -5.81
C ALA A 715 28.84 -36.16 -5.35
N LYS A 716 29.12 -35.02 -6.02
CA LYS A 716 30.20 -34.13 -5.63
C LYS A 716 30.00 -33.57 -4.22
N LEU A 717 28.79 -33.17 -3.85
CA LEU A 717 28.48 -32.64 -2.51
C LEU A 717 28.61 -33.72 -1.43
N ILE A 718 28.20 -34.95 -1.73
CA ILE A 718 28.36 -36.09 -0.81
C ILE A 718 29.84 -36.32 -0.52
N ASN A 719 30.70 -36.27 -1.54
CA ASN A 719 32.15 -36.40 -1.37
C ASN A 719 32.80 -35.23 -0.61
N GLU A 720 32.10 -34.12 -0.48
CA GLU A 720 32.50 -32.96 0.34
C GLU A 720 31.85 -32.99 1.74
N ASP A 721 31.19 -34.08 2.14
CA ASP A 721 30.37 -34.18 3.37
C ASP A 721 29.30 -33.11 3.52
N ILE A 722 28.81 -32.55 2.40
CA ILE A 722 27.76 -31.54 2.37
C ILE A 722 26.42 -32.23 2.09
N SER A 723 25.50 -32.08 3.04
CA SER A 723 24.13 -32.60 2.87
C SER A 723 23.40 -31.87 1.74
N SER A 724 22.77 -32.63 0.84
CA SER A 724 21.89 -32.06 -0.21
C SER A 724 20.56 -32.81 -0.27
N SER A 725 19.50 -32.08 -0.56
CA SER A 725 18.13 -32.63 -0.64
C SER A 725 17.45 -32.13 -1.94
N PRO A 726 17.86 -32.68 -3.10
CA PRO A 726 17.21 -32.32 -4.35
C PRO A 726 15.80 -32.94 -4.44
N GLU A 727 14.86 -32.17 -4.91
CA GLU A 727 13.50 -32.56 -5.22
C GLU A 727 13.26 -32.29 -6.70
N ILE A 728 13.19 -33.34 -7.52
CA ILE A 728 12.97 -33.23 -8.96
C ILE A 728 11.49 -33.09 -9.22
N MET A 729 11.10 -32.06 -9.95
CA MET A 729 9.71 -31.75 -10.25
C MET A 729 9.45 -31.80 -11.75
N ILE A 730 8.54 -32.68 -12.18
CA ILE A 730 8.12 -32.81 -13.56
C ILE A 730 6.99 -31.82 -13.82
N PRO A 731 7.15 -30.88 -14.78
CA PRO A 731 6.10 -29.90 -15.10
C PRO A 731 5.02 -30.50 -15.99
N LEU A 732 3.83 -29.89 -15.95
CA LEU A 732 2.72 -30.05 -16.90
C LEU A 732 2.17 -31.48 -17.05
N VAL A 733 2.27 -32.30 -16.00
CA VAL A 733 1.74 -33.65 -16.00
C VAL A 733 0.22 -33.65 -16.01
N SER A 734 -0.38 -34.33 -16.97
CA SER A 734 -1.83 -34.52 -17.12
C SER A 734 -2.29 -35.95 -16.85
N THR A 735 -1.40 -36.94 -16.99
CA THR A 735 -1.70 -38.35 -16.80
C THR A 735 -0.69 -39.05 -15.90
N VAL A 736 -1.11 -40.19 -15.30
CA VAL A 736 -0.18 -41.01 -14.51
C VAL A 736 0.93 -41.61 -15.39
N GLY A 737 0.59 -42.00 -16.62
CA GLY A 737 1.56 -42.54 -17.58
C GLY A 737 2.68 -41.58 -17.94
N GLU A 738 2.37 -40.28 -18.12
CA GLU A 738 3.41 -39.26 -18.31
C GLU A 738 4.36 -39.18 -17.12
N PHE A 739 3.82 -39.22 -15.91
CA PHE A 739 4.65 -39.17 -14.71
C PHE A 739 5.51 -40.44 -14.57
N GLU A 740 4.95 -41.64 -14.82
CA GLU A 740 5.67 -42.94 -14.73
C GLU A 740 6.75 -43.01 -15.80
N ASN A 741 6.51 -42.55 -17.01
CA ASN A 741 7.53 -42.46 -18.07
C ASN A 741 8.76 -41.63 -17.62
N GLN A 742 8.53 -40.44 -17.10
CA GLN A 742 9.61 -39.58 -16.60
C GLN A 742 10.27 -40.13 -15.34
N LYS A 743 9.50 -40.77 -14.46
CA LYS A 743 10.02 -41.44 -13.26
C LYS A 743 11.00 -42.56 -13.62
N LEU A 744 10.68 -43.37 -14.62
CA LEU A 744 11.55 -44.46 -15.10
C LEU A 744 12.89 -43.86 -15.61
N ALA A 745 12.88 -42.77 -16.36
CA ALA A 745 14.10 -42.09 -16.83
C ALA A 745 14.96 -41.64 -15.64
N VAL A 746 14.35 -40.94 -14.67
CA VAL A 746 15.05 -40.45 -13.47
C VAL A 746 15.67 -41.59 -12.66
N GLU A 747 14.90 -42.67 -12.41
CA GLU A 747 15.37 -43.84 -11.64
C GLU A 747 16.48 -44.57 -12.36
N THR A 748 16.42 -44.71 -13.70
CA THR A 748 17.47 -45.35 -14.50
C THR A 748 18.79 -44.60 -14.38
N ILE A 749 18.77 -43.25 -14.49
CA ILE A 749 19.98 -42.45 -14.32
C ILE A 749 20.47 -42.50 -12.86
N ALA A 750 19.59 -42.46 -11.88
CA ALA A 750 19.98 -42.61 -10.47
C ALA A 750 20.70 -43.94 -10.21
N LYS A 751 20.18 -45.08 -10.74
CA LYS A 751 20.82 -46.37 -10.62
C LYS A 751 22.20 -46.41 -11.28
N LYS A 752 22.32 -45.85 -12.51
CA LYS A 752 23.59 -45.73 -13.24
C LYS A 752 24.64 -44.95 -12.44
N LEU A 753 24.27 -43.81 -11.89
CA LEU A 753 25.20 -42.94 -11.17
C LEU A 753 25.54 -43.48 -9.75
N ASN A 754 24.59 -44.08 -9.05
CA ASN A 754 24.85 -44.80 -7.79
C ASN A 754 25.97 -45.84 -7.96
N LYS A 755 25.88 -46.62 -9.07
CA LYS A 755 26.92 -47.63 -9.40
C LYS A 755 28.24 -46.96 -9.77
N LYS A 756 28.20 -45.89 -10.59
CA LYS A 756 29.39 -45.19 -11.08
C LYS A 756 30.18 -44.54 -9.94
N PHE A 757 29.52 -43.90 -8.99
CA PHE A 757 30.14 -43.14 -7.89
C PHE A 757 30.19 -43.92 -6.58
N GLN A 758 29.65 -45.12 -6.52
CA GLN A 758 29.57 -45.99 -5.30
C GLN A 758 28.89 -45.28 -4.12
N ILE A 759 27.82 -44.52 -4.40
CA ILE A 759 27.04 -43.72 -3.44
C ILE A 759 25.57 -44.12 -3.45
N LYS A 760 24.84 -43.70 -2.42
CA LYS A 760 23.38 -43.79 -2.39
C LYS A 760 22.75 -42.36 -2.47
N LEU A 761 22.31 -41.99 -3.63
CA LEU A 761 21.63 -40.72 -3.85
C LEU A 761 20.31 -40.69 -3.08
N LYS A 762 20.13 -39.60 -2.33
CA LYS A 762 18.85 -39.31 -1.64
C LYS A 762 18.17 -38.16 -2.38
N TYR A 763 17.00 -38.41 -2.93
CA TYR A 763 16.21 -37.42 -3.66
C TYR A 763 14.72 -37.67 -3.48
N LYS A 764 13.89 -36.71 -3.87
CA LYS A 764 12.44 -36.89 -4.02
C LYS A 764 12.05 -36.59 -5.45
N LEU A 765 11.07 -37.33 -5.94
CA LEU A 765 10.50 -37.12 -7.26
C LEU A 765 9.01 -36.78 -7.13
N GLY A 766 8.60 -35.68 -7.77
CA GLY A 766 7.22 -35.21 -7.74
C GLY A 766 6.83 -34.47 -9.00
N THR A 767 5.67 -33.87 -8.98
CA THR A 767 5.15 -33.13 -10.13
C THR A 767 4.47 -31.82 -9.73
N MET A 768 4.36 -30.93 -10.71
CA MET A 768 3.52 -29.74 -10.60
C MET A 768 2.09 -30.09 -10.99
N ILE A 769 1.14 -29.78 -10.11
CA ILE A 769 -0.30 -29.87 -10.37
C ILE A 769 -0.74 -28.49 -10.86
N GLU A 770 -0.90 -28.33 -12.15
CA GLU A 770 -1.15 -27.06 -12.82
C GLU A 770 -2.18 -27.16 -13.96
N LEU A 771 -2.77 -28.34 -14.10
CA LEU A 771 -3.88 -28.59 -15.02
C LEU A 771 -5.10 -29.08 -14.24
N PRO A 772 -6.33 -28.65 -14.59
CA PRO A 772 -7.56 -29.16 -13.95
C PRO A 772 -7.66 -30.68 -13.96
N ARG A 773 -7.25 -31.34 -15.06
CA ARG A 773 -7.22 -32.80 -15.14
C ARG A 773 -6.32 -33.44 -14.10
N ALA A 774 -5.15 -32.88 -13.85
CA ALA A 774 -4.23 -33.37 -12.80
C ALA A 774 -4.84 -33.24 -11.41
N CYS A 775 -5.60 -32.16 -11.14
CA CYS A 775 -6.34 -32.01 -9.89
C CYS A 775 -7.39 -33.12 -9.69
N LEU A 776 -8.07 -33.51 -10.76
CA LEU A 776 -9.09 -34.57 -10.74
C LEU A 776 -8.54 -35.97 -10.43
N ILE A 777 -7.31 -36.26 -10.83
CA ILE A 777 -6.64 -37.57 -10.64
C ILE A 777 -5.47 -37.51 -9.66
N ALA A 778 -5.47 -36.51 -8.76
CA ALA A 778 -4.36 -36.24 -7.83
C ALA A 778 -4.11 -37.42 -6.86
N ASP A 779 -5.11 -38.26 -6.55
CA ASP A 779 -4.97 -39.49 -5.81
C ASP A 779 -4.02 -40.48 -6.51
N LYS A 780 -4.26 -40.74 -7.80
CA LYS A 780 -3.47 -41.69 -8.60
C LYS A 780 -2.04 -41.20 -8.84
N ILE A 781 -1.88 -39.88 -9.06
CA ILE A 781 -0.54 -39.27 -9.17
C ILE A 781 0.21 -39.37 -7.84
N ALA A 782 -0.47 -39.10 -6.72
CA ALA A 782 0.13 -39.16 -5.38
C ALA A 782 0.68 -40.52 -4.98
N GLU A 783 0.08 -41.62 -5.45
CA GLU A 783 0.58 -42.99 -5.22
C GLU A 783 2.01 -43.16 -5.74
N LYS A 784 2.30 -42.52 -6.88
CA LYS A 784 3.58 -42.69 -7.58
C LYS A 784 4.59 -41.61 -7.24
N ALA A 785 4.13 -40.43 -6.78
CA ALA A 785 4.97 -39.25 -6.47
C ALA A 785 5.34 -39.18 -4.98
N ASP A 786 6.50 -38.60 -4.68
CA ASP A 786 6.91 -38.27 -3.31
C ASP A 786 6.35 -36.94 -2.81
N PHE A 787 6.05 -36.05 -3.73
CA PHE A 787 5.41 -34.77 -3.46
C PHE A 787 4.61 -34.26 -4.66
N ILE A 788 3.69 -33.35 -4.41
CA ILE A 788 3.00 -32.56 -5.42
C ILE A 788 3.15 -31.06 -5.08
N SER A 789 3.22 -30.24 -6.09
CA SER A 789 3.29 -28.78 -5.95
C SER A 789 2.30 -28.13 -6.90
N PHE A 790 1.63 -27.03 -6.49
CA PHE A 790 0.65 -26.36 -7.32
C PHE A 790 1.28 -25.24 -8.15
N GLY A 791 1.11 -25.31 -9.48
CA GLY A 791 1.40 -24.23 -10.42
C GLY A 791 0.16 -23.34 -10.62
N THR A 792 -0.09 -22.42 -9.68
CA THR A 792 -1.36 -21.67 -9.66
C THR A 792 -1.57 -20.76 -10.86
N ASN A 793 -0.51 -20.27 -11.52
CA ASN A 793 -0.67 -19.47 -12.74
C ASN A 793 -1.28 -20.28 -13.88
N ASP A 794 -0.67 -21.44 -14.19
CA ASP A 794 -1.14 -22.29 -15.28
C ASP A 794 -2.48 -22.94 -14.94
N LEU A 795 -2.70 -23.29 -13.68
CA LEU A 795 -4.00 -23.77 -13.23
C LEU A 795 -5.08 -22.69 -13.37
N THR A 796 -4.77 -21.42 -13.05
CA THR A 796 -5.71 -20.31 -13.24
C THR A 796 -6.01 -20.09 -14.73
N GLN A 797 -4.98 -20.04 -15.58
CA GLN A 797 -5.14 -19.86 -17.03
C GLN A 797 -6.05 -20.96 -17.62
N THR A 798 -5.79 -22.21 -17.28
CA THR A 798 -6.54 -23.35 -17.83
C THR A 798 -7.94 -23.49 -17.24
N THR A 799 -8.16 -23.00 -16.02
CA THR A 799 -9.49 -23.04 -15.38
C THR A 799 -10.40 -21.93 -15.89
N PHE A 800 -9.89 -20.72 -16.07
CA PHE A 800 -10.64 -19.59 -16.63
C PHE A 800 -10.70 -19.60 -18.16
N GLY A 801 -9.75 -20.27 -18.83
CA GLY A 801 -9.53 -20.09 -20.26
C GLY A 801 -8.96 -18.71 -20.61
N PHE A 802 -8.28 -18.05 -19.66
CA PHE A 802 -7.66 -16.74 -19.86
C PHE A 802 -6.16 -16.89 -20.11
N SER A 803 -5.65 -16.23 -21.13
CA SER A 803 -4.22 -16.07 -21.28
C SER A 803 -3.71 -14.99 -20.34
N ARG A 804 -2.70 -15.31 -19.52
CA ARG A 804 -2.08 -14.35 -18.63
C ARG A 804 -1.43 -13.17 -19.37
N ASP A 805 -0.95 -13.42 -20.58
CA ASP A 805 -0.25 -12.42 -21.38
C ASP A 805 -1.24 -11.50 -22.11
N ASP A 806 -2.44 -12.01 -22.46
CA ASP A 806 -3.44 -11.30 -23.25
C ASP A 806 -4.57 -10.69 -22.41
N ILE A 807 -4.73 -11.11 -21.14
CA ILE A 807 -5.82 -10.67 -20.26
C ILE A 807 -5.89 -9.15 -20.11
N GLY A 808 -4.75 -8.46 -20.22
CA GLY A 808 -4.68 -7.00 -20.15
C GLY A 808 -5.54 -6.27 -21.18
N SER A 809 -5.94 -6.94 -22.27
CA SER A 809 -6.77 -6.36 -23.31
C SER A 809 -8.25 -6.22 -22.94
N PHE A 810 -8.76 -7.00 -21.97
CA PHE A 810 -10.18 -7.04 -21.61
C PHE A 810 -10.47 -7.03 -20.10
N ILE A 811 -9.50 -7.23 -19.23
CA ILE A 811 -9.73 -7.36 -17.79
C ILE A 811 -10.34 -6.10 -17.17
N GLN A 812 -10.02 -4.92 -17.73
CA GLN A 812 -10.56 -3.66 -17.25
C GLN A 812 -12.07 -3.59 -17.44
N ASP A 813 -12.59 -4.08 -18.57
CA ASP A 813 -14.03 -4.14 -18.83
C ASP A 813 -14.75 -5.04 -17.83
N TYR A 814 -14.10 -6.13 -17.38
CA TYR A 814 -14.63 -7.02 -16.35
C TYR A 814 -14.71 -6.33 -14.99
N PHE A 815 -13.76 -5.46 -14.66
CA PHE A 815 -13.82 -4.68 -13.41
C PHE A 815 -14.88 -3.59 -13.49
N ASP A 816 -14.96 -2.86 -14.59
CA ASP A 816 -15.90 -1.76 -14.79
C ASP A 816 -17.37 -2.24 -14.79
N ASN A 817 -17.61 -3.45 -15.30
CA ASN A 817 -18.91 -4.11 -15.28
C ASN A 817 -19.18 -4.95 -14.01
N ASN A 818 -18.27 -4.92 -13.01
CA ASN A 818 -18.36 -5.69 -11.76
C ASN A 818 -18.50 -7.21 -11.95
N ILE A 819 -17.98 -7.76 -13.06
CA ILE A 819 -17.96 -9.22 -13.34
C ILE A 819 -16.90 -9.88 -12.48
N LEU A 820 -15.72 -9.27 -12.38
CA LEU A 820 -14.66 -9.66 -11.46
C LEU A 820 -14.37 -8.53 -10.48
N LYS A 821 -14.15 -8.87 -9.21
CA LYS A 821 -13.74 -7.90 -8.18
C LYS A 821 -12.24 -7.68 -8.15
N GLU A 822 -11.47 -8.70 -8.49
CA GLU A 822 -10.02 -8.74 -8.42
C GLU A 822 -9.45 -9.54 -9.59
N ASP A 823 -8.21 -9.25 -9.93
CA ASP A 823 -7.47 -9.97 -10.97
C ASP A 823 -7.16 -11.40 -10.48
N PRO A 824 -7.62 -12.46 -11.19
CA PRO A 824 -7.44 -13.85 -10.76
C PRO A 824 -5.97 -14.30 -10.77
N PHE A 825 -5.06 -13.53 -11.37
CA PHE A 825 -3.61 -13.76 -11.30
C PHE A 825 -2.92 -13.05 -10.15
N LYS A 826 -3.60 -12.11 -9.48
CA LYS A 826 -3.11 -11.45 -8.25
C LYS A 826 -3.57 -12.15 -7.00
N THR A 827 -4.85 -12.55 -6.98
CA THR A 827 -5.46 -13.26 -5.87
C THR A 827 -6.04 -14.58 -6.37
N ILE A 828 -5.90 -15.64 -5.57
CA ILE A 828 -6.42 -16.95 -5.97
C ILE A 828 -7.95 -16.91 -6.02
N ASP A 829 -8.52 -17.32 -7.14
CA ASP A 829 -9.95 -17.54 -7.26
C ASP A 829 -10.39 -18.67 -6.33
N GLN A 830 -11.16 -18.34 -5.30
CA GLN A 830 -11.61 -19.29 -4.28
C GLN A 830 -12.72 -20.21 -4.80
N GLN A 831 -13.48 -19.80 -5.81
CA GLN A 831 -14.67 -20.52 -6.30
C GLN A 831 -14.32 -21.59 -7.32
N GLY A 832 -13.36 -21.34 -8.20
CA GLY A 832 -12.90 -22.29 -9.23
C GLY A 832 -11.57 -22.92 -8.85
N VAL A 833 -10.47 -22.17 -9.01
CA VAL A 833 -9.09 -22.64 -8.78
C VAL A 833 -8.90 -23.14 -7.36
N GLY A 834 -9.40 -22.42 -6.37
CA GLY A 834 -9.31 -22.81 -4.96
C GLY A 834 -10.04 -24.13 -4.66
N GLN A 835 -11.17 -24.41 -5.32
CA GLN A 835 -11.87 -25.69 -5.19
C GLN A 835 -11.07 -26.82 -5.82
N LEU A 836 -10.46 -26.61 -6.98
CA LEU A 836 -9.59 -27.60 -7.61
C LEU A 836 -8.39 -27.97 -6.71
N VAL A 837 -7.75 -26.95 -6.12
CA VAL A 837 -6.64 -27.15 -5.17
C VAL A 837 -7.11 -27.96 -3.94
N LYS A 838 -8.24 -27.57 -3.32
CA LYS A 838 -8.80 -28.30 -2.15
C LYS A 838 -9.12 -29.75 -2.49
N MET A 839 -9.73 -29.99 -3.64
CA MET A 839 -10.05 -31.34 -4.10
C MET A 839 -8.81 -32.17 -4.34
N ALA A 840 -7.79 -31.62 -5.03
CA ALA A 840 -6.54 -32.31 -5.28
C ALA A 840 -5.81 -32.67 -3.97
N VAL A 841 -5.75 -31.72 -3.02
CA VAL A 841 -5.15 -31.96 -1.69
C VAL A 841 -5.88 -33.08 -0.95
N LYS A 842 -7.23 -33.05 -0.94
CA LYS A 842 -8.05 -34.09 -0.27
C LYS A 842 -7.82 -35.45 -0.88
N LYS A 843 -7.83 -35.54 -2.20
CA LYS A 843 -7.60 -36.83 -2.93
C LYS A 843 -6.18 -37.33 -2.70
N ALA A 844 -5.17 -36.49 -2.87
CA ALA A 844 -3.78 -36.88 -2.68
C ALA A 844 -3.50 -37.40 -1.25
N LYS A 845 -4.02 -36.69 -0.22
CA LYS A 845 -3.87 -37.10 1.18
C LYS A 845 -4.66 -38.36 1.53
N LYS A 846 -5.80 -38.60 0.88
CA LYS A 846 -6.55 -39.84 1.07
C LYS A 846 -5.77 -41.04 0.57
N SER A 847 -5.13 -40.93 -0.59
CA SER A 847 -4.30 -42.02 -1.18
C SER A 847 -2.95 -42.14 -0.47
N LYS A 848 -2.26 -41.01 -0.17
CA LYS A 848 -0.94 -41.01 0.48
C LYS A 848 -0.93 -39.98 1.61
N PRO A 849 -1.32 -40.30 2.86
CA PRO A 849 -1.52 -39.36 3.96
C PRO A 849 -0.30 -38.47 4.28
N LYS A 850 0.91 -39.01 4.09
CA LYS A 850 2.18 -38.29 4.34
C LYS A 850 2.77 -37.60 3.11
N ILE A 851 2.03 -37.52 2.00
CA ILE A 851 2.53 -36.85 0.80
C ILE A 851 2.84 -35.38 1.12
N LYS A 852 3.98 -34.92 0.66
CA LYS A 852 4.37 -33.52 0.78
C LYS A 852 3.63 -32.73 -0.28
N ILE A 853 3.08 -31.56 0.13
CA ILE A 853 2.32 -30.64 -0.72
C ILE A 853 2.97 -29.27 -0.65
N GLY A 854 3.24 -28.69 -1.84
CA GLY A 854 3.80 -27.37 -2.03
C GLY A 854 2.89 -26.42 -2.83
#